data_e538f9fcc6b0c397ab516e5eb1cfb9f7
#
_entry.id   e538f9fcc6b0c397ab516e5eb1cfb9f7
#
_cell.length_a   1.000
_cell.length_b   1.000
_cell.length_c   1.000
_cell.angle_alpha   90.00
_cell.angle_beta   90.00
_cell.angle_gamma   90.00
#
_symmetry.space_group_name_H-M   'P 1'
#
loop_
_entity.id
_entity.type
_entity.pdbx_description
1 polymer ?
#
loop_
_entity_poly.entity_id
_entity_poly.type
_entity_poly.pdbx_seq_one_letter_code
_entity_poly.pdbx_strand_id
1 'polypeptide(L)'
;LRDVRKQWKRNHLAFTMDDEDVPVYPTIASQFNDPGVSWMFVNLVRLLREKLDLPEDSWATNLDVSDHTPKATVLIPGNRTRYLAEIAEQGREINQDIETQAQAASLAQNYYECLKDLSDPLLPASFEMYGSEHTGGDGEFVLLRQRYNVAMQELSAEAIELLNQWPARKKGIRTEQYAYEVRGREVTGNNYKESLSKFQIPKIGMPRDRDWGELLSFLMRENLPGGYPYTAGVFPYRRAGEDPTRMFAGEGTPERTNRRFHYLSQDGASVRLSTAFDSVTLYGEDPHTRPDIYGKIGNAGVSIATLDDLKKLYSGFDLCAPNTSVSMTINGPAPMILAFFMNAAIDQQVEKHLDETGGWDKANKIIKKYFRDGQPKYAGELPEGNTGLGLRLLGITGDKVVDAETYARIKTGTISKVRGTVQADILKEDQAQNTCIFSTEFAMRMMGDIQQYFVDNAVRNFYSISISGYHIAEAGANPISQLAFTLSNGLTIVEYYLARGMHIDEFAPNLSFFFSNGMDPEYTVIGRVARRIWARAMRERFGANQRSQMLKYHIQTSGRSLHSQEIQFNDIRTTLQALYALFDNCNSLHTNAYDEAITTPTEESVRRAVAIQMIINKELGLNFCENPWQGSFIVDELTELVEEAVYQEFERISERGGVLGAMDTMYQRSKIQDESMYYEHKKHDGSLPLIGVNTFLGGKESHVEGGEQELMRSTDEEKDQQVKNVSEFREFHQAEAEQHLLELQQVARERKNTFESLMDAAKACSLGSMSHALYDVGGEYRRNM
;
A
#
# COMPACT_ATOMS: atom_id res chain seq x y z
N LEU A 1 -5.33 34.63 -15.76
CA LEU A 1 -6.73 35.04 -15.80
C LEU A 1 -6.89 36.55 -15.59
N ARG A 2 -6.38 37.13 -14.50
CA ARG A 2 -6.47 38.55 -14.16
C ARG A 2 -5.94 39.47 -15.29
N ASP A 3 -4.78 39.18 -15.85
CA ASP A 3 -4.18 39.99 -16.90
C ASP A 3 -4.93 39.86 -18.24
N VAL A 4 -5.45 38.69 -18.56
CA VAL A 4 -6.27 38.47 -19.74
C VAL A 4 -7.59 39.26 -19.63
N ARG A 5 -8.28 39.19 -18.47
CA ARG A 5 -9.49 39.97 -18.20
C ARG A 5 -9.22 41.47 -18.30
N LYS A 6 -8.12 41.95 -17.74
CA LYS A 6 -7.69 43.36 -17.81
C LYS A 6 -7.44 43.78 -19.25
N GLN A 7 -6.78 42.96 -20.05
CA GLN A 7 -6.52 43.23 -21.45
C GLN A 7 -7.80 43.23 -22.28
N TRP A 8 -8.72 42.30 -22.03
CA TRP A 8 -10.01 42.26 -22.69
C TRP A 8 -10.83 43.52 -22.41
N LYS A 9 -10.92 43.97 -21.15
CA LYS A 9 -11.59 45.21 -20.75
C LYS A 9 -11.00 46.44 -21.50
N ARG A 10 -9.70 46.51 -21.67
CA ARG A 10 -9.03 47.56 -22.42
C ARG A 10 -9.40 47.56 -23.91
N ASN A 11 -9.38 46.37 -24.52
CA ASN A 11 -9.68 46.22 -25.95
C ASN A 11 -11.15 46.51 -26.28
N HIS A 12 -12.05 46.29 -25.35
CA HIS A 12 -13.49 46.51 -25.52
C HIS A 12 -14.00 47.80 -24.85
N LEU A 13 -13.10 48.61 -24.28
CA LEU A 13 -13.43 49.82 -23.53
C LEU A 13 -14.45 49.61 -22.39
N ALA A 14 -14.47 48.39 -21.81
CA ALA A 14 -15.42 47.93 -20.81
C ALA A 14 -14.85 48.09 -19.38
N PHE A 15 -14.37 49.24 -19.00
CA PHE A 15 -13.65 49.50 -17.76
C PHE A 15 -14.52 49.35 -16.49
N THR A 16 -15.82 49.50 -16.62
CA THR A 16 -16.78 49.40 -15.50
C THR A 16 -17.39 48.01 -15.31
N MET A 17 -17.11 47.07 -16.21
CA MET A 17 -17.59 45.70 -16.13
C MET A 17 -16.89 44.96 -14.99
N ASP A 18 -17.63 44.15 -14.21
CA ASP A 18 -17.01 43.34 -13.18
C ASP A 18 -16.10 42.26 -13.80
N ASP A 19 -15.08 41.85 -13.07
CA ASP A 19 -14.11 40.85 -13.56
C ASP A 19 -14.75 39.52 -13.88
N GLU A 20 -15.83 39.18 -13.18
CA GLU A 20 -16.56 37.91 -13.35
C GLU A 20 -17.45 37.92 -14.59
N ASP A 21 -17.92 39.09 -15.03
CA ASP A 21 -18.74 39.23 -16.24
C ASP A 21 -17.93 39.23 -17.54
N VAL A 22 -16.61 39.34 -17.43
CA VAL A 22 -15.73 39.34 -18.61
C VAL A 22 -15.73 37.92 -19.23
N PRO A 23 -16.05 37.78 -20.54
CA PRO A 23 -16.16 36.46 -21.19
C PRO A 23 -14.79 35.80 -21.44
N VAL A 24 -14.09 35.52 -20.36
CA VAL A 24 -12.82 34.81 -20.34
C VAL A 24 -13.00 33.55 -19.51
N TYR A 25 -12.96 32.43 -20.18
CA TYR A 25 -13.27 31.12 -19.63
C TYR A 25 -12.00 30.33 -19.38
N PRO A 26 -11.51 30.22 -18.13
CA PRO A 26 -10.33 29.44 -17.82
C PRO A 26 -10.65 27.96 -17.91
N THR A 27 -9.76 27.22 -18.58
CA THR A 27 -9.84 25.76 -18.73
C THR A 27 -8.49 25.13 -18.37
N ILE A 28 -8.49 23.92 -17.87
CA ILE A 28 -7.30 23.16 -17.52
C ILE A 28 -7.23 21.92 -18.39
N ALA A 29 -6.37 21.95 -19.41
CA ALA A 29 -6.27 20.89 -20.42
C ALA A 29 -5.78 19.54 -19.86
N SER A 30 -5.04 19.55 -18.77
CA SER A 30 -4.53 18.35 -18.08
C SER A 30 -5.57 17.68 -17.15
N GLN A 31 -6.69 18.35 -16.88
CA GLN A 31 -7.75 17.80 -16.04
C GLN A 31 -8.85 17.19 -16.90
N PHE A 32 -9.08 15.90 -16.71
CA PHE A 32 -10.24 15.23 -17.27
C PHE A 32 -11.52 15.75 -16.58
N ASN A 33 -12.57 16.01 -17.38
CA ASN A 33 -13.83 16.58 -16.88
C ASN A 33 -13.64 17.92 -16.11
N ASP A 34 -12.78 18.80 -16.62
CA ASP A 34 -12.56 20.13 -16.04
C ASP A 34 -13.87 20.95 -16.02
N PRO A 35 -14.30 21.43 -14.84
CA PRO A 35 -15.49 22.28 -14.72
C PRO A 35 -15.41 23.54 -15.58
N GLY A 36 -14.22 24.05 -15.85
CA GLY A 36 -13.98 25.22 -16.71
C GLY A 36 -14.35 24.93 -18.15
N VAL A 37 -14.05 23.73 -18.66
CA VAL A 37 -14.43 23.30 -20.03
C VAL A 37 -15.95 23.22 -20.14
N SER A 38 -16.63 22.60 -19.18
CA SER A 38 -18.10 22.53 -19.17
C SER A 38 -18.74 23.93 -19.10
N TRP A 39 -18.19 24.80 -18.25
CA TRP A 39 -18.64 26.17 -18.12
C TRP A 39 -18.42 26.99 -19.40
N MET A 40 -17.24 26.88 -20.00
CA MET A 40 -16.94 27.49 -21.31
C MET A 40 -17.93 26.99 -22.38
N PHE A 41 -18.17 25.68 -22.47
CA PHE A 41 -19.06 25.09 -23.47
C PHE A 41 -20.49 25.59 -23.33
N VAL A 42 -21.07 25.59 -22.13
CA VAL A 42 -22.42 26.12 -21.90
C VAL A 42 -22.54 27.59 -22.27
N ASN A 43 -21.56 28.42 -21.87
CA ASN A 43 -21.56 29.84 -22.22
C ASN A 43 -21.35 30.08 -23.72
N LEU A 44 -20.54 29.24 -24.40
CA LEU A 44 -20.39 29.29 -25.86
C LEU A 44 -21.72 28.96 -26.54
N VAL A 45 -22.43 27.93 -26.10
CA VAL A 45 -23.75 27.57 -26.64
C VAL A 45 -24.77 28.68 -26.42
N ARG A 46 -24.80 29.30 -25.23
CA ARG A 46 -25.64 30.46 -24.94
C ARG A 46 -25.36 31.61 -25.90
N LEU A 47 -24.11 31.96 -26.10
CA LEU A 47 -23.67 33.04 -26.99
C LEU A 47 -24.03 32.74 -28.46
N LEU A 48 -23.86 31.50 -28.91
CA LEU A 48 -24.21 31.09 -30.27
C LEU A 48 -25.72 31.15 -30.50
N ARG A 49 -26.52 30.73 -29.54
CA ARG A 49 -28.02 30.81 -29.63
C ARG A 49 -28.44 32.28 -29.75
N GLU A 50 -27.90 33.18 -28.93
CA GLU A 50 -28.19 34.58 -28.97
C GLU A 50 -27.80 35.20 -30.32
N LYS A 51 -26.60 34.92 -30.82
CA LYS A 51 -26.09 35.48 -32.08
C LYS A 51 -26.80 34.92 -33.33
N LEU A 52 -27.31 33.72 -33.25
CA LEU A 52 -28.00 33.07 -34.37
C LEU A 52 -29.54 33.18 -34.28
N ASP A 53 -30.04 33.89 -33.26
CA ASP A 53 -31.49 34.10 -32.99
C ASP A 53 -32.27 32.76 -32.94
N LEU A 54 -31.68 31.77 -32.25
CA LEU A 54 -32.27 30.43 -32.12
C LEU A 54 -33.21 30.37 -30.91
N PRO A 55 -34.27 29.50 -30.96
CA PRO A 55 -35.16 29.25 -29.84
C PRO A 55 -34.37 28.80 -28.54
N GLU A 56 -34.92 29.09 -27.37
CA GLU A 56 -34.30 28.76 -26.10
C GLU A 56 -34.03 27.27 -25.88
N ASP A 57 -34.82 26.41 -26.44
CA ASP A 57 -34.71 24.95 -26.40
C ASP A 57 -33.72 24.38 -27.43
N SER A 58 -33.29 25.20 -28.41
CA SER A 58 -32.28 24.80 -29.39
C SER A 58 -30.92 24.64 -28.71
N TRP A 59 -30.30 23.48 -28.90
CA TRP A 59 -28.97 23.14 -28.26
C TRP A 59 -29.00 23.29 -26.75
N ALA A 60 -30.13 23.03 -26.10
CA ALA A 60 -30.21 23.02 -24.66
C ALA A 60 -29.26 21.99 -24.09
N THR A 61 -28.43 22.40 -23.13
CA THR A 61 -27.52 21.51 -22.42
C THR A 61 -28.14 21.12 -21.08
N ASN A 62 -28.04 19.87 -20.71
CA ASN A 62 -28.48 19.38 -19.40
C ASN A 62 -27.40 19.57 -18.32
N LEU A 63 -26.35 20.36 -18.64
CA LEU A 63 -25.27 20.62 -17.70
C LEU A 63 -25.67 21.74 -16.73
N ASP A 64 -25.70 21.44 -15.46
CA ASP A 64 -25.88 22.41 -14.39
C ASP A 64 -24.54 23.09 -14.11
N VAL A 65 -24.36 24.29 -14.63
CA VAL A 65 -23.15 25.07 -14.42
C VAL A 65 -23.49 26.37 -13.66
N SER A 66 -22.63 26.73 -12.73
CA SER A 66 -22.80 28.00 -12.01
C SER A 66 -22.61 29.20 -12.93
N ASP A 67 -23.22 30.33 -12.60
CA ASP A 67 -23.03 31.60 -13.33
C ASP A 67 -21.63 32.24 -13.07
N HIS A 68 -20.87 31.68 -12.12
CA HIS A 68 -19.54 32.15 -11.74
C HIS A 68 -18.45 31.22 -12.27
N THR A 69 -17.23 31.79 -12.44
CA THR A 69 -16.04 31.02 -12.79
C THR A 69 -15.85 29.84 -11.83
N PRO A 70 -15.89 28.57 -12.30
CA PRO A 70 -15.71 27.42 -11.43
C PRO A 70 -14.32 27.43 -10.83
N LYS A 71 -14.24 27.04 -9.57
CA LYS A 71 -12.94 26.85 -8.90
C LYS A 71 -12.36 25.53 -9.36
N ALA A 72 -11.13 25.55 -9.84
CA ALA A 72 -10.37 24.32 -10.11
C ALA A 72 -10.27 23.48 -8.83
N THR A 73 -10.44 22.19 -8.97
CA THR A 73 -10.22 21.27 -7.85
C THR A 73 -8.72 21.09 -7.68
N VAL A 74 -8.17 21.68 -6.64
CA VAL A 74 -6.75 21.57 -6.30
C VAL A 74 -6.59 20.45 -5.29
N LEU A 75 -6.01 19.32 -5.69
CA LEU A 75 -5.74 18.19 -4.80
C LEU A 75 -4.64 18.54 -3.78
N ILE A 76 -3.60 19.22 -4.23
CA ILE A 76 -2.48 19.69 -3.39
C ILE A 76 -2.37 21.20 -3.53
N PRO A 77 -2.43 21.98 -2.44
CA PRO A 77 -2.29 23.43 -2.49
C PRO A 77 -0.98 23.87 -3.16
N GLY A 78 -1.03 24.89 -3.99
CA GLY A 78 0.10 25.35 -4.81
C GLY A 78 1.36 25.75 -4.02
N ASN A 79 1.19 26.16 -2.75
CA ASN A 79 2.31 26.44 -1.84
C ASN A 79 2.96 25.19 -1.23
N ARG A 80 2.43 24.01 -1.53
CA ARG A 80 2.94 22.71 -1.04
C ARG A 80 3.45 21.81 -2.17
N THR A 81 3.70 22.31 -3.36
CA THR A 81 4.14 21.49 -4.50
C THR A 81 5.59 21.03 -4.42
N ARG A 82 6.44 21.72 -3.59
CA ARG A 82 7.86 21.39 -3.41
C ARG A 82 8.16 20.37 -2.32
N TYR A 83 7.14 19.73 -1.73
CA TYR A 83 7.28 18.84 -0.56
C TYR A 83 8.35 17.76 -0.74
N LEU A 84 8.52 17.19 -1.93
CA LEU A 84 9.54 16.15 -2.19
C LEU A 84 10.97 16.72 -2.14
N ALA A 85 11.21 17.89 -2.75
CA ALA A 85 12.52 18.53 -2.69
C ALA A 85 12.87 18.94 -1.27
N GLU A 86 11.90 19.43 -0.49
CA GLU A 86 12.09 19.80 0.92
C GLU A 86 12.44 18.56 1.78
N ILE A 87 11.83 17.41 1.50
CA ILE A 87 12.18 16.15 2.17
C ILE A 87 13.58 15.67 1.79
N ALA A 88 13.99 15.82 0.52
CA ALA A 88 15.33 15.48 0.09
C ALA A 88 16.39 16.40 0.72
N GLU A 89 16.15 17.71 0.75
CA GLU A 89 16.99 18.71 1.42
C GLU A 89 17.15 18.35 2.90
N GLN A 90 16.03 18.14 3.61
CA GLN A 90 16.02 17.77 5.03
C GLN A 90 16.74 16.44 5.30
N GLY A 91 16.57 15.43 4.43
CA GLY A 91 17.24 14.14 4.56
C GLY A 91 18.77 14.25 4.48
N ARG A 92 19.27 15.10 3.57
CA ARG A 92 20.72 15.39 3.46
C ARG A 92 21.24 16.18 4.66
N GLU A 93 20.47 17.17 5.14
CA GLU A 93 20.81 17.93 6.36
C GLU A 93 20.92 17.01 7.57
N ILE A 94 19.98 16.06 7.75
CA ILE A 94 20.03 15.04 8.82
C ILE A 94 21.30 14.19 8.69
N ASN A 95 21.63 13.72 7.49
CA ASN A 95 22.84 12.91 7.29
C ASN A 95 24.11 13.69 7.61
N GLN A 96 24.17 14.98 7.24
CA GLN A 96 25.31 15.86 7.56
C GLN A 96 25.41 16.15 9.06
N ASP A 97 24.28 16.37 9.74
CA ASP A 97 24.24 16.57 11.19
C ASP A 97 24.71 15.34 11.95
N ILE A 98 24.23 14.14 11.54
CA ILE A 98 24.69 12.87 12.13
C ILE A 98 26.22 12.73 12.04
N GLU A 99 26.80 13.05 10.87
CA GLU A 99 28.25 12.99 10.68
C GLU A 99 28.99 13.97 11.59
N THR A 100 28.48 15.20 11.69
CA THR A 100 29.05 16.23 12.58
C THR A 100 29.00 15.80 14.04
N GLN A 101 27.86 15.31 14.49
CA GLN A 101 27.70 14.84 15.87
C GLN A 101 28.52 13.57 16.16
N ALA A 102 28.65 12.65 15.21
CA ALA A 102 29.51 11.47 15.37
C ALA A 102 30.99 11.87 15.52
N GLN A 103 31.48 12.82 14.72
CA GLN A 103 32.83 13.34 14.85
C GLN A 103 33.04 14.02 16.20
N ALA A 104 32.08 14.82 16.65
CA ALA A 104 32.14 15.45 17.98
C ALA A 104 32.16 14.43 19.13
N ALA A 105 31.37 13.36 19.03
CA ALA A 105 31.31 12.29 20.00
C ALA A 105 32.63 11.50 20.08
N SER A 106 33.24 11.17 18.93
CA SER A 106 34.58 10.54 18.90
C SER A 106 35.64 11.45 19.52
N LEU A 107 35.59 12.74 19.21
CA LEU A 107 36.51 13.72 19.75
C LEU A 107 36.34 13.88 21.28
N ALA A 108 35.09 13.93 21.76
CA ALA A 108 34.80 13.95 23.19
C ALA A 108 35.34 12.72 23.90
N GLN A 109 35.15 11.54 23.33
CA GLN A 109 35.68 10.29 23.85
C GLN A 109 37.24 10.32 23.95
N ASN A 110 37.90 10.80 22.90
CA ASN A 110 39.36 10.89 22.92
C ASN A 110 39.85 11.76 24.06
N TYR A 111 39.25 12.90 24.32
CA TYR A 111 39.61 13.73 25.48
C TYR A 111 39.23 13.06 26.81
N TYR A 112 38.09 12.41 26.88
CA TYR A 112 37.63 11.67 28.06
C TYR A 112 38.61 10.55 28.44
N GLU A 113 39.01 9.72 27.49
CA GLU A 113 39.96 8.63 27.75
C GLU A 113 41.38 9.17 28.08
N CYS A 114 41.81 10.29 27.46
CA CYS A 114 43.06 10.95 27.87
C CYS A 114 42.98 11.43 29.32
N LEU A 115 41.91 12.10 29.75
CA LEU A 115 41.72 12.57 31.12
C LEU A 115 41.68 11.40 32.12
N LYS A 116 41.05 10.31 31.73
CA LYS A 116 40.96 9.09 32.50
C LYS A 116 42.31 8.38 32.64
N ASP A 117 43.10 8.28 31.56
CA ASP A 117 44.45 7.71 31.55
C ASP A 117 45.40 8.51 32.45
N LEU A 118 45.28 9.83 32.39
CA LEU A 118 46.02 10.75 33.25
C LEU A 118 45.50 10.80 34.70
N SER A 119 44.46 10.04 35.02
CA SER A 119 43.86 9.95 36.38
C SER A 119 43.32 11.30 36.89
N ASP A 120 42.60 12.06 36.03
CA ASP A 120 41.97 13.30 36.46
C ASP A 120 41.01 13.08 37.65
N PRO A 121 41.31 13.71 38.84
CA PRO A 121 40.51 13.46 40.05
C PRO A 121 39.07 13.99 39.97
N LEU A 122 38.75 14.81 38.97
CA LEU A 122 37.42 15.41 38.78
C LEU A 122 36.70 14.85 37.54
N LEU A 123 37.18 13.72 36.99
CA LEU A 123 36.57 13.10 35.83
C LEU A 123 35.07 12.85 36.05
N PRO A 124 34.15 13.46 35.28
CA PRO A 124 32.71 13.24 35.44
C PRO A 124 32.30 11.84 34.95
N ALA A 125 31.04 11.49 35.14
CA ALA A 125 30.49 10.32 34.47
C ALA A 125 30.52 10.50 32.93
N SER A 126 30.54 9.40 32.21
CA SER A 126 30.52 9.45 30.74
C SER A 126 29.33 10.28 30.26
N PHE A 127 29.56 11.12 29.27
CA PHE A 127 28.59 12.05 28.68
C PHE A 127 28.12 13.21 29.56
N GLU A 128 28.72 13.42 30.73
CA GLU A 128 28.49 14.60 31.56
C GLU A 128 29.63 15.63 31.34
N MET A 129 29.28 16.91 31.32
CA MET A 129 30.25 17.98 31.19
C MET A 129 30.85 18.37 32.52
N TYR A 130 32.11 18.87 32.52
CA TYR A 130 32.71 19.52 33.70
C TYR A 130 31.97 20.82 34.01
N GLY A 131 31.80 21.12 35.29
CA GLY A 131 31.32 22.42 35.74
C GLY A 131 32.29 23.55 35.36
N SER A 132 31.76 24.77 35.24
CA SER A 132 32.55 25.95 34.86
C SER A 132 33.72 26.23 35.79
N GLU A 133 33.60 25.86 37.07
CA GLU A 133 34.64 25.98 38.10
C GLU A 133 35.86 25.04 37.86
N HIS A 134 35.65 23.98 37.08
CA HIS A 134 36.70 22.97 36.79
C HIS A 134 37.37 23.19 35.43
N THR A 135 36.85 24.13 34.63
CA THR A 135 37.37 24.47 33.30
C THR A 135 38.06 25.83 33.24
N GLY A 136 38.20 26.56 34.39
CA GLY A 136 38.87 27.83 34.51
C GLY A 136 40.24 27.72 35.22
N GLY A 137 41.16 28.70 34.99
CA GLY A 137 42.47 28.76 35.65
C GLY A 137 43.61 28.06 34.89
N ASP A 138 44.78 28.00 35.53
CA ASP A 138 46.02 27.36 35.06
C ASP A 138 46.19 26.00 35.71
N GLY A 139 45.78 24.92 35.09
CA GLY A 139 45.93 23.56 35.61
C GLY A 139 46.28 22.54 34.52
N GLU A 140 46.94 21.47 34.87
CA GLU A 140 47.38 20.42 33.94
C GLU A 140 46.24 19.85 33.09
N PHE A 141 45.03 19.75 33.64
CA PHE A 141 43.89 19.18 32.97
C PHE A 141 42.94 20.21 32.31
N VAL A 142 43.12 21.50 32.60
CA VAL A 142 42.15 22.55 32.22
C VAL A 142 41.91 22.57 30.71
N LEU A 143 42.96 22.52 29.90
CA LEU A 143 42.83 22.54 28.44
C LEU A 143 42.04 21.32 27.91
N LEU A 144 42.33 20.11 28.42
CA LEU A 144 41.66 18.89 28.04
C LEU A 144 40.18 18.90 28.45
N ARG A 145 39.88 19.37 29.67
CA ARG A 145 38.50 19.53 30.16
C ARG A 145 37.73 20.55 29.35
N GLN A 146 38.34 21.68 28.99
CA GLN A 146 37.71 22.65 28.06
C GLN A 146 37.42 22.02 26.71
N ARG A 147 38.39 21.32 26.12
CA ARG A 147 38.20 20.64 24.82
C ARG A 147 37.14 19.57 24.88
N TYR A 148 37.07 18.80 25.96
CA TYR A 148 35.98 17.84 26.17
C TYR A 148 34.63 18.53 26.22
N ASN A 149 34.48 19.59 27.02
CA ASN A 149 33.21 20.32 27.11
C ASN A 149 32.80 20.94 25.77
N VAL A 150 33.72 21.48 24.99
CA VAL A 150 33.45 22.01 23.66
C VAL A 150 32.90 20.91 22.74
N ALA A 151 33.53 19.73 22.71
CA ALA A 151 33.07 18.61 21.92
C ALA A 151 31.69 18.10 22.39
N MET A 152 31.44 18.08 23.70
CA MET A 152 30.15 17.70 24.26
C MET A 152 29.02 18.70 23.95
N GLN A 153 29.33 20.00 23.81
CA GLN A 153 28.37 21.05 23.46
C GLN A 153 27.88 20.96 22.03
N GLU A 154 28.63 20.33 21.13
CA GLU A 154 28.23 20.06 19.76
C GLU A 154 27.18 18.91 19.66
N LEU A 155 27.03 18.11 20.74
CA LEU A 155 26.07 17.01 20.75
C LEU A 155 24.65 17.51 21.10
N SER A 156 23.67 17.05 20.36
CA SER A 156 22.26 17.27 20.70
C SER A 156 21.84 16.50 21.96
N ALA A 157 20.79 16.96 22.61
CA ALA A 157 20.22 16.23 23.75
C ALA A 157 19.79 14.81 23.38
N GLU A 158 19.28 14.60 22.15
CA GLU A 158 18.92 13.28 21.63
C GLU A 158 20.15 12.38 21.46
N ALA A 159 21.25 12.90 20.93
CA ALA A 159 22.51 12.15 20.79
C ALA A 159 23.05 11.67 22.14
N ILE A 160 23.07 12.57 23.12
CA ILE A 160 23.51 12.24 24.51
C ILE A 160 22.57 11.18 25.11
N GLU A 161 21.29 11.31 24.94
CA GLU A 161 20.29 10.35 25.47
C GLU A 161 20.47 8.96 24.84
N LEU A 162 20.65 8.88 23.51
CA LEU A 162 20.92 7.61 22.80
C LEU A 162 22.18 6.90 23.35
N LEU A 163 23.25 7.64 23.54
CA LEU A 163 24.49 7.10 24.11
C LEU A 163 24.31 6.65 25.56
N ASN A 164 23.61 7.43 26.39
CA ASN A 164 23.33 7.09 27.80
C ASN A 164 22.46 5.84 27.95
N GLN A 165 21.48 5.65 27.03
CA GLN A 165 20.60 4.49 27.09
C GLN A 165 21.26 3.20 26.59
N TRP A 166 22.33 3.30 25.79
CA TRP A 166 22.95 2.15 25.14
C TRP A 166 23.38 1.02 26.08
N PRO A 167 24.06 1.28 27.21
CA PRO A 167 24.47 0.21 28.14
C PRO A 167 23.29 -0.61 28.66
N ALA A 168 22.16 0.04 28.96
CA ALA A 168 20.96 -0.62 29.46
C ALA A 168 20.29 -1.44 28.32
N ARG A 169 20.20 -0.89 27.10
CA ARG A 169 19.69 -1.60 25.93
C ARG A 169 20.54 -2.84 25.60
N LYS A 170 21.84 -2.68 25.57
CA LYS A 170 22.81 -3.77 25.37
C LYS A 170 22.68 -4.88 26.41
N LYS A 171 22.48 -4.52 27.68
CA LYS A 171 22.21 -5.48 28.75
C LYS A 171 20.90 -6.22 28.51
N GLY A 172 19.81 -5.52 28.14
CA GLY A 172 18.50 -6.13 27.87
C GLY A 172 18.53 -7.16 26.75
N ILE A 173 19.27 -6.89 25.66
CA ILE A 173 19.44 -7.83 24.52
C ILE A 173 20.27 -9.07 24.92
N ARG A 174 21.16 -8.95 25.91
CA ARG A 174 22.01 -10.04 26.38
C ARG A 174 21.40 -10.90 27.49
N THR A 175 20.24 -10.53 28.03
CA THR A 175 19.50 -11.39 28.96
C THR A 175 18.95 -12.62 28.22
N GLU A 176 18.60 -13.69 28.94
CA GLU A 176 18.03 -14.88 28.31
C GLU A 176 16.68 -14.61 27.62
N GLN A 177 15.89 -13.73 28.22
CA GLN A 177 14.54 -13.37 27.73
C GLN A 177 14.41 -11.89 27.50
N TYR A 178 13.61 -11.53 26.49
CA TYR A 178 13.14 -10.16 26.27
C TYR A 178 11.68 -10.01 26.70
N ALA A 179 11.33 -8.79 27.08
CA ALA A 179 9.95 -8.37 27.26
C ALA A 179 9.79 -6.96 26.68
N TYR A 180 8.71 -6.72 25.93
CA TYR A 180 8.32 -5.39 25.48
C TYR A 180 6.80 -5.30 25.39
N GLU A 181 6.26 -4.09 25.44
CA GLU A 181 4.82 -3.86 25.43
C GLU A 181 4.33 -3.45 24.05
N VAL A 182 3.22 -4.05 23.60
CA VAL A 182 2.50 -3.69 22.37
C VAL A 182 1.02 -3.52 22.70
N ARG A 183 0.51 -2.30 22.58
CA ARG A 183 -0.90 -1.96 22.83
C ARG A 183 -1.42 -2.45 24.19
N GLY A 184 -0.64 -2.28 25.24
CA GLY A 184 -0.99 -2.72 26.59
C GLY A 184 -0.90 -4.23 26.83
N ARG A 185 -0.25 -4.98 25.93
CA ARG A 185 0.05 -6.40 26.08
C ARG A 185 1.55 -6.60 26.11
N GLU A 186 2.02 -7.31 27.12
CA GLU A 186 3.41 -7.72 27.20
C GLU A 186 3.69 -8.85 26.21
N VAL A 187 4.77 -8.70 25.44
CA VAL A 187 5.29 -9.69 24.51
C VAL A 187 6.64 -10.15 25.05
N THR A 188 6.76 -11.43 25.32
CA THR A 188 7.98 -12.04 25.86
C THR A 188 8.53 -13.10 24.91
N GLY A 189 9.82 -13.39 25.01
CA GLY A 189 10.46 -14.45 24.26
C GLY A 189 11.94 -14.58 24.60
N ASN A 190 12.61 -15.58 24.00
CA ASN A 190 14.04 -15.79 24.21
C ASN A 190 14.89 -14.90 23.30
N ASN A 191 15.95 -14.30 23.84
CA ASN A 191 16.93 -13.54 23.08
C ASN A 191 17.91 -14.41 22.29
N TYR A 192 17.95 -15.68 22.57
CA TYR A 192 18.85 -16.63 21.92
C TYR A 192 18.10 -17.79 21.29
N LYS A 193 18.73 -18.41 20.29
CA LYS A 193 18.34 -19.69 19.71
C LYS A 193 19.51 -20.66 19.84
N GLU A 194 19.27 -21.83 20.40
CA GLU A 194 20.26 -22.90 20.41
C GLU A 194 20.36 -23.53 19.02
N SER A 195 21.57 -23.60 18.46
CA SER A 195 21.85 -24.31 17.22
C SER A 195 21.98 -25.81 17.44
N LEU A 196 21.95 -26.59 16.35
CA LEU A 196 22.21 -28.04 16.41
C LEU A 196 23.63 -28.34 16.95
N SER A 197 24.57 -27.43 16.78
CA SER A 197 25.94 -27.50 17.33
C SER A 197 26.03 -27.03 18.78
N LYS A 198 24.90 -26.80 19.46
CA LYS A 198 24.79 -26.36 20.85
C LYS A 198 25.31 -24.95 21.16
N PHE A 199 25.42 -24.10 20.13
CA PHE A 199 25.73 -22.68 20.33
C PHE A 199 24.47 -21.89 20.68
N GLN A 200 24.57 -20.99 21.66
CA GLN A 200 23.54 -19.99 21.95
C GLN A 200 23.77 -18.78 21.05
N ILE A 201 23.01 -18.70 19.94
CA ILE A 201 23.13 -17.65 18.94
C ILE A 201 22.13 -16.54 19.27
N PRO A 202 22.57 -15.26 19.42
CA PRO A 202 21.68 -14.16 19.71
C PRO A 202 20.77 -13.85 18.52
N LYS A 203 19.51 -13.47 18.79
CA LYS A 203 18.56 -13.04 17.76
C LYS A 203 18.88 -11.67 17.20
N ILE A 204 19.55 -10.81 17.97
CA ILE A 204 19.99 -9.48 17.55
C ILE A 204 21.49 -9.40 17.65
N GLY A 205 22.16 -9.15 16.53
CA GLY A 205 23.56 -8.77 16.46
C GLY A 205 23.72 -7.31 16.90
N MET A 206 24.79 -7.00 17.64
CA MET A 206 25.08 -5.64 18.12
C MET A 206 26.42 -5.16 17.61
N PRO A 207 26.58 -3.84 17.35
CA PRO A 207 27.87 -3.26 17.00
C PRO A 207 28.88 -3.44 18.13
N ARG A 208 30.17 -3.43 17.78
CA ARG A 208 31.27 -3.37 18.76
C ARG A 208 31.48 -1.91 19.15
N ASP A 209 30.90 -1.53 20.26
CA ASP A 209 30.87 -0.16 20.78
C ASP A 209 32.26 0.26 21.38
N ARG A 210 33.22 0.50 20.49
CA ARG A 210 34.55 0.96 20.88
C ARG A 210 34.73 2.46 20.81
N ASP A 211 33.96 3.10 19.92
CA ASP A 211 33.99 4.54 19.69
C ASP A 211 32.58 5.13 19.85
N TRP A 212 32.48 6.29 20.54
CA TRP A 212 31.19 6.95 20.79
C TRP A 212 30.59 7.49 19.52
N GLY A 213 31.41 7.99 18.59
CA GLY A 213 30.91 8.52 17.30
C GLY A 213 30.44 7.42 16.39
N GLU A 214 31.19 6.31 16.25
CA GLU A 214 30.72 5.16 15.46
C GLU A 214 29.40 4.60 16.01
N LEU A 215 29.31 4.49 17.34
CA LEU A 215 28.09 4.06 18.01
C LEU A 215 26.93 5.03 17.77
N LEU A 216 27.17 6.34 17.88
CA LEU A 216 26.18 7.37 17.67
C LEU A 216 25.70 7.37 16.22
N SER A 217 26.63 7.29 15.27
CA SER A 217 26.29 7.16 13.83
C SER A 217 25.40 5.95 13.57
N PHE A 218 25.72 4.79 14.15
CA PHE A 218 24.86 3.60 14.06
C PHE A 218 23.47 3.85 14.66
N LEU A 219 23.38 4.44 15.86
CA LEU A 219 22.12 4.68 16.55
C LEU A 219 21.20 5.67 15.80
N MET A 220 21.77 6.67 15.13
CA MET A 220 21.01 7.69 14.42
C MET A 220 20.68 7.32 12.96
N ARG A 221 21.50 6.50 12.31
CA ARG A 221 21.28 6.07 10.90
C ARG A 221 20.53 4.76 10.78
N GLU A 222 20.88 3.79 11.62
CA GLU A 222 20.45 2.40 11.55
C GLU A 222 19.53 2.02 12.70
N ASN A 223 20.04 2.18 13.89
CA ASN A 223 19.49 1.68 15.14
C ASN A 223 19.28 0.16 15.15
N LEU A 224 18.83 -0.38 16.27
CA LEU A 224 18.38 -1.76 16.37
C LEU A 224 16.95 -1.89 15.84
N PRO A 225 16.49 -3.10 15.46
CA PRO A 225 15.09 -3.33 15.09
C PRO A 225 14.13 -2.72 16.11
N GLY A 226 13.08 -2.03 15.64
CA GLY A 226 12.12 -1.30 16.46
C GLY A 226 12.56 0.08 16.98
N GLY A 227 13.81 0.48 16.69
CA GLY A 227 14.34 1.81 17.03
C GLY A 227 14.30 2.78 15.84
N TYR A 228 13.91 4.05 16.08
CA TYR A 228 13.99 5.10 15.07
C TYR A 228 15.42 5.24 14.52
N PRO A 229 15.63 5.41 13.21
CA PRO A 229 14.67 5.60 12.11
C PRO A 229 14.14 4.29 11.48
N TYR A 230 14.12 3.19 12.20
CA TYR A 230 13.57 1.88 11.81
C TYR A 230 14.27 1.24 10.61
N THR A 231 15.48 1.62 10.30
CA THR A 231 16.24 1.10 9.16
C THR A 231 16.34 -0.44 9.20
N ALA A 232 16.60 -1.02 10.37
CA ALA A 232 16.69 -2.46 10.55
C ALA A 232 15.35 -3.19 10.58
N GLY A 233 14.24 -2.48 10.84
CA GLY A 233 12.90 -3.04 10.95
C GLY A 233 12.03 -2.26 11.91
N VAL A 234 10.71 -2.29 11.72
CA VAL A 234 9.76 -1.52 12.52
C VAL A 234 9.42 -2.17 13.87
N PHE A 235 9.71 -3.45 14.06
CA PHE A 235 9.46 -4.17 15.30
C PHE A 235 10.76 -4.71 15.88
N PRO A 236 10.93 -4.72 17.22
CA PRO A 236 12.15 -5.22 17.85
C PRO A 236 12.34 -6.73 17.65
N TYR A 237 11.24 -7.49 17.62
CA TYR A 237 11.26 -8.93 17.38
C TYR A 237 10.06 -9.34 16.53
N ARG A 238 10.24 -10.36 15.70
CA ARG A 238 9.16 -11.04 14.99
C ARG A 238 8.27 -11.76 15.98
N ARG A 239 6.98 -11.82 15.70
CA ARG A 239 6.05 -12.56 16.55
C ARG A 239 6.34 -14.06 16.48
N ALA A 240 6.46 -14.69 17.63
CA ALA A 240 6.64 -16.13 17.71
C ALA A 240 5.44 -16.85 17.08
N GLY A 241 5.69 -17.77 16.15
CA GLY A 241 4.66 -18.56 15.48
C GLY A 241 3.88 -17.87 14.36
N GLU A 242 4.22 -16.64 14.02
CA GLU A 242 3.66 -15.97 12.83
C GLU A 242 4.72 -15.84 11.72
N ASP A 243 4.60 -16.67 10.69
CA ASP A 243 5.40 -16.52 9.48
C ASP A 243 4.84 -15.35 8.63
N PRO A 244 5.66 -14.59 7.87
CA PRO A 244 5.20 -13.50 7.01
C PRO A 244 4.48 -14.00 5.74
N THR A 245 4.28 -15.30 5.59
CA THR A 245 3.69 -15.95 4.42
C THR A 245 2.31 -15.41 4.09
N ARG A 246 2.14 -14.95 2.86
CA ARG A 246 0.88 -14.50 2.29
C ARG A 246 0.84 -14.90 0.82
N MET A 247 -0.12 -15.70 0.42
CA MET A 247 -0.23 -16.17 -0.96
C MET A 247 -1.39 -15.50 -1.68
N PHE A 248 -1.15 -15.08 -2.92
CA PHE A 248 -2.19 -14.63 -3.83
C PHE A 248 -2.91 -15.82 -4.44
N ALA A 249 -4.23 -15.70 -4.57
CA ALA A 249 -5.05 -16.58 -5.38
C ALA A 249 -6.19 -15.80 -6.03
N GLY A 250 -6.58 -16.22 -7.21
CA GLY A 250 -7.71 -15.67 -7.95
C GLY A 250 -7.84 -16.41 -9.28
N GLU A 251 -8.92 -17.15 -9.42
CA GLU A 251 -9.24 -17.93 -10.61
C GLU A 251 -10.74 -18.26 -10.64
N GLY A 252 -11.32 -18.22 -11.81
CA GLY A 252 -12.69 -18.67 -12.07
C GLY A 252 -13.76 -17.95 -11.25
N THR A 253 -14.67 -18.76 -10.72
CA THR A 253 -15.74 -18.30 -9.85
C THR A 253 -15.27 -18.06 -8.42
N PRO A 254 -16.05 -17.32 -7.58
CA PRO A 254 -15.78 -17.20 -6.15
C PRO A 254 -15.58 -18.53 -5.43
N GLU A 255 -16.39 -19.53 -5.78
CA GLU A 255 -16.33 -20.86 -5.20
C GLU A 255 -15.03 -21.59 -5.54
N ARG A 256 -14.52 -21.43 -6.78
CA ARG A 256 -13.25 -22.04 -7.18
C ARG A 256 -12.08 -21.41 -6.42
N THR A 257 -12.05 -20.09 -6.31
CA THR A 257 -11.02 -19.38 -5.53
C THR A 257 -11.15 -19.67 -4.03
N ASN A 258 -12.38 -19.81 -3.50
CA ASN A 258 -12.61 -20.22 -2.11
C ASN A 258 -11.96 -21.58 -1.82
N ARG A 259 -12.12 -22.58 -2.71
CA ARG A 259 -11.43 -23.87 -2.59
C ARG A 259 -9.92 -23.71 -2.56
N ARG A 260 -9.36 -22.86 -3.43
CA ARG A 260 -7.93 -22.56 -3.43
C ARG A 260 -7.46 -21.91 -2.12
N PHE A 261 -8.22 -21.01 -1.55
CA PHE A 261 -7.91 -20.38 -0.26
C PHE A 261 -7.91 -21.40 0.88
N HIS A 262 -8.87 -22.30 0.93
CA HIS A 262 -8.89 -23.38 1.94
C HIS A 262 -7.69 -24.30 1.79
N TYR A 263 -7.34 -24.72 0.57
CA TYR A 263 -6.14 -25.50 0.29
C TYR A 263 -4.85 -24.83 0.78
N LEU A 264 -4.69 -23.53 0.53
CA LEU A 264 -3.51 -22.77 0.94
C LEU A 264 -3.41 -22.49 2.44
N SER A 265 -4.52 -22.62 3.17
CA SER A 265 -4.62 -22.24 4.59
C SER A 265 -4.63 -23.44 5.54
N GLN A 266 -4.60 -24.67 5.04
CA GLN A 266 -4.79 -25.90 5.83
C GLN A 266 -3.79 -26.05 6.99
N ASP A 267 -2.54 -25.67 6.81
CA ASP A 267 -1.46 -25.87 7.79
C ASP A 267 -0.99 -24.56 8.47
N GLY A 268 -1.71 -23.46 8.25
CA GLY A 268 -1.30 -22.13 8.71
C GLY A 268 -1.84 -21.75 10.08
N ALA A 269 -0.98 -21.29 11.00
CA ALA A 269 -1.42 -20.68 12.25
C ALA A 269 -2.16 -19.35 12.03
N SER A 270 -1.92 -18.68 10.89
CA SER A 270 -2.55 -17.44 10.46
C SER A 270 -3.17 -17.61 9.08
N VAL A 271 -4.38 -17.09 8.89
CA VAL A 271 -5.09 -17.06 7.62
C VAL A 271 -4.86 -15.70 6.94
N ARG A 272 -4.06 -15.69 5.86
CA ARG A 272 -3.71 -14.47 5.12
C ARG A 272 -4.10 -14.62 3.66
N LEU A 273 -5.32 -14.16 3.34
CA LEU A 273 -5.93 -14.30 2.02
C LEU A 273 -5.61 -13.08 1.17
N SER A 274 -4.92 -13.28 0.04
CA SER A 274 -4.68 -12.22 -0.94
C SER A 274 -5.40 -12.57 -2.24
N THR A 275 -6.27 -11.67 -2.67
CA THR A 275 -7.18 -11.90 -3.80
C THR A 275 -6.70 -11.18 -5.04
N ALA A 276 -6.52 -11.91 -6.13
CA ALA A 276 -6.38 -11.38 -7.48
C ALA A 276 -7.74 -11.42 -8.17
N PHE A 277 -8.14 -10.29 -8.75
CA PHE A 277 -9.40 -10.15 -9.47
C PHE A 277 -9.18 -10.23 -10.99
N ASP A 278 -10.15 -10.76 -11.71
CA ASP A 278 -10.11 -10.79 -13.16
C ASP A 278 -10.22 -9.39 -13.78
N SER A 279 -9.90 -9.26 -15.06
CA SER A 279 -9.92 -7.95 -15.71
C SER A 279 -11.32 -7.35 -15.81
N VAL A 280 -12.39 -8.16 -15.81
CA VAL A 280 -13.78 -7.66 -15.79
C VAL A 280 -14.03 -6.91 -14.50
N THR A 281 -13.69 -7.50 -13.37
CA THR A 281 -13.77 -6.88 -12.04
C THR A 281 -12.84 -5.65 -11.92
N LEU A 282 -11.60 -5.74 -12.43
CA LEU A 282 -10.62 -4.64 -12.38
C LEU A 282 -11.09 -3.40 -13.18
N TYR A 283 -11.83 -3.59 -14.25
CA TYR A 283 -12.43 -2.50 -15.03
C TYR A 283 -13.82 -2.05 -14.53
N GLY A 284 -14.28 -2.58 -13.39
CA GLY A 284 -15.55 -2.20 -12.80
C GLY A 284 -16.77 -2.60 -13.64
N GLU A 285 -16.64 -3.67 -14.42
CA GLU A 285 -17.71 -4.21 -15.27
C GLU A 285 -18.37 -5.44 -14.64
N ASP A 286 -19.59 -5.73 -15.08
CA ASP A 286 -20.28 -6.97 -14.75
C ASP A 286 -19.97 -8.07 -15.77
N PRO A 287 -19.93 -9.35 -15.38
CA PRO A 287 -19.92 -10.48 -16.29
C PRO A 287 -21.06 -10.38 -17.33
N HIS A 288 -20.71 -10.53 -18.60
CA HIS A 288 -21.67 -10.38 -19.70
C HIS A 288 -21.29 -11.24 -20.91
N THR A 289 -22.25 -11.59 -21.74
CA THR A 289 -22.03 -12.37 -22.96
C THR A 289 -21.37 -11.59 -24.11
N ARG A 290 -21.11 -10.29 -23.94
CA ARG A 290 -20.36 -9.47 -24.92
C ARG A 290 -19.00 -10.09 -25.19
N PRO A 291 -18.52 -10.13 -26.46
CA PRO A 291 -17.24 -10.75 -26.82
C PRO A 291 -16.02 -10.13 -26.14
N ASP A 292 -16.07 -8.84 -25.82
CA ASP A 292 -15.00 -8.10 -25.14
C ASP A 292 -14.90 -8.42 -23.64
N ILE A 293 -15.94 -9.02 -23.05
CA ILE A 293 -16.04 -9.38 -21.63
C ILE A 293 -16.00 -10.89 -21.42
N TYR A 294 -16.80 -11.66 -22.15
CA TYR A 294 -17.03 -13.09 -21.88
C TYR A 294 -15.74 -13.91 -21.76
N GLY A 295 -14.80 -13.70 -22.68
CA GLY A 295 -13.52 -14.41 -22.67
C GLY A 295 -12.58 -14.07 -21.50
N LYS A 296 -12.88 -13.02 -20.75
CA LYS A 296 -12.05 -12.53 -19.63
C LYS A 296 -12.60 -12.94 -18.26
N ILE A 297 -13.87 -13.38 -18.19
CA ILE A 297 -14.52 -13.75 -16.92
C ILE A 297 -13.74 -14.88 -16.24
N GLY A 298 -13.27 -14.64 -15.02
CA GLY A 298 -12.54 -15.59 -14.20
C GLY A 298 -11.16 -15.99 -14.71
N ASN A 299 -10.59 -15.29 -15.69
CA ASN A 299 -9.26 -15.53 -16.20
C ASN A 299 -8.23 -14.61 -15.51
N ALA A 300 -7.13 -15.20 -15.07
CA ALA A 300 -6.05 -14.52 -14.33
C ALA A 300 -6.52 -13.76 -13.06
N GLY A 301 -7.62 -14.20 -12.48
CA GLY A 301 -8.23 -13.61 -11.30
C GLY A 301 -9.64 -14.14 -11.07
N VAL A 302 -10.21 -13.88 -9.90
CA VAL A 302 -11.59 -14.25 -9.57
C VAL A 302 -12.57 -13.22 -10.09
N SER A 303 -13.69 -13.68 -10.63
CA SER A 303 -14.80 -12.83 -11.08
C SER A 303 -15.69 -12.45 -9.90
N ILE A 304 -15.82 -11.14 -9.63
CA ILE A 304 -16.65 -10.59 -8.53
C ILE A 304 -17.53 -9.47 -9.11
N ALA A 305 -18.83 -9.64 -8.99
CA ALA A 305 -19.80 -8.64 -9.45
C ALA A 305 -20.80 -8.21 -8.37
N THR A 306 -20.99 -8.99 -7.31
CA THR A 306 -21.99 -8.75 -6.28
C THR A 306 -21.46 -9.05 -4.88
N LEU A 307 -22.20 -8.57 -3.87
CA LEU A 307 -21.92 -8.91 -2.46
C LEU A 307 -21.92 -10.42 -2.22
N ASP A 308 -22.81 -11.16 -2.88
CA ASP A 308 -22.88 -12.62 -2.73
C ASP A 308 -21.62 -13.32 -3.22
N ASP A 309 -20.98 -12.79 -4.26
CA ASP A 309 -19.69 -13.32 -4.72
C ASP A 309 -18.61 -13.19 -3.63
N LEU A 310 -18.54 -12.05 -2.92
CA LEU A 310 -17.62 -11.88 -1.80
C LEU A 310 -17.96 -12.79 -0.61
N LYS A 311 -19.23 -12.99 -0.32
CA LYS A 311 -19.67 -13.93 0.73
C LYS A 311 -19.23 -15.36 0.42
N LYS A 312 -19.37 -15.80 -0.83
CA LYS A 312 -18.92 -17.11 -1.30
C LYS A 312 -17.40 -17.23 -1.27
N LEU A 313 -16.69 -16.19 -1.75
CA LEU A 313 -15.23 -16.15 -1.82
C LEU A 313 -14.57 -16.35 -0.46
N TYR A 314 -15.08 -15.70 0.58
CA TYR A 314 -14.52 -15.76 1.93
C TYR A 314 -15.32 -16.66 2.89
N SER A 315 -16.21 -17.50 2.36
CA SER A 315 -17.00 -18.41 3.20
C SER A 315 -16.10 -19.39 3.99
N GLY A 316 -16.50 -19.67 5.21
CA GLY A 316 -15.77 -20.56 6.13
C GLY A 316 -14.61 -19.88 6.88
N PHE A 317 -14.17 -18.69 6.47
CA PHE A 317 -13.17 -17.90 7.19
C PHE A 317 -13.85 -16.81 8.02
N ASP A 318 -13.62 -16.79 9.32
CA ASP A 318 -14.11 -15.70 10.17
C ASP A 318 -13.28 -14.42 9.91
N LEU A 319 -13.87 -13.46 9.21
CA LEU A 319 -13.20 -12.21 8.82
C LEU A 319 -12.88 -11.27 9.99
N CYS A 320 -13.47 -11.53 11.17
CA CYS A 320 -13.19 -10.81 12.42
C CYS A 320 -12.21 -11.53 13.35
N ALA A 321 -11.76 -12.73 12.99
CA ALA A 321 -10.80 -13.47 13.81
C ALA A 321 -9.44 -12.75 13.84
N PRO A 322 -8.75 -12.72 14.98
CA PRO A 322 -7.50 -11.96 15.13
C PRO A 322 -6.34 -12.50 14.28
N ASN A 323 -6.41 -13.75 13.84
CA ASN A 323 -5.44 -14.40 12.95
C ASN A 323 -5.84 -14.39 11.47
N THR A 324 -7.02 -13.83 11.11
CA THR A 324 -7.46 -13.70 9.72
C THR A 324 -7.18 -12.30 9.21
N SER A 325 -6.61 -12.18 8.00
CA SER A 325 -6.47 -10.92 7.28
C SER A 325 -6.65 -11.10 5.78
N VAL A 326 -7.32 -10.14 5.14
CA VAL A 326 -7.62 -10.17 3.70
C VAL A 326 -6.87 -9.04 3.00
N SER A 327 -6.28 -9.31 1.84
CA SER A 327 -5.70 -8.31 0.96
C SER A 327 -6.40 -8.36 -0.41
N MET A 328 -6.85 -7.22 -0.90
CA MET A 328 -7.60 -7.10 -2.14
C MET A 328 -6.80 -6.24 -3.13
N THR A 329 -6.30 -6.89 -4.19
CA THR A 329 -5.48 -6.24 -5.23
C THR A 329 -6.38 -5.63 -6.29
N ILE A 330 -6.95 -4.47 -5.97
CA ILE A 330 -7.88 -3.73 -6.84
C ILE A 330 -7.72 -2.23 -6.63
N ASN A 331 -7.89 -1.42 -7.69
CA ASN A 331 -7.60 0.02 -7.65
C ASN A 331 -8.81 0.87 -8.04
N GLY A 332 -9.17 1.01 -9.32
CA GLY A 332 -10.32 1.82 -9.74
C GLY A 332 -11.61 1.47 -9.01
N PRO A 333 -12.05 0.21 -9.04
CA PRO A 333 -13.24 -0.25 -8.33
C PRO A 333 -13.04 -0.54 -6.83
N ALA A 334 -11.88 -0.21 -6.26
CA ALA A 334 -11.56 -0.51 -4.87
C ALA A 334 -12.63 -0.07 -3.85
N PRO A 335 -13.27 1.10 -3.97
CA PRO A 335 -14.32 1.52 -3.04
C PRO A 335 -15.51 0.55 -3.04
N MET A 336 -15.95 0.08 -4.20
CA MET A 336 -17.08 -0.83 -4.32
C MET A 336 -16.75 -2.23 -3.76
N ILE A 337 -15.58 -2.77 -4.11
CA ILE A 337 -15.12 -4.07 -3.61
C ILE A 337 -14.90 -4.02 -2.09
N LEU A 338 -14.36 -2.93 -1.56
CA LEU A 338 -14.24 -2.74 -0.11
C LEU A 338 -15.61 -2.69 0.58
N ALA A 339 -16.60 -2.03 -0.03
CA ALA A 339 -17.97 -2.01 0.49
C ALA A 339 -18.60 -3.42 0.50
N PHE A 340 -18.41 -4.21 -0.55
CA PHE A 340 -18.79 -5.63 -0.55
C PHE A 340 -18.10 -6.40 0.58
N PHE A 341 -16.79 -6.25 0.75
CA PHE A 341 -16.03 -6.92 1.81
C PHE A 341 -16.55 -6.57 3.21
N MET A 342 -16.75 -5.30 3.48
CA MET A 342 -17.23 -4.85 4.79
C MET A 342 -18.63 -5.40 5.09
N ASN A 343 -19.55 -5.38 4.11
CA ASN A 343 -20.88 -5.95 4.25
C ASN A 343 -20.84 -7.48 4.42
N ALA A 344 -19.99 -8.20 3.67
CA ALA A 344 -19.81 -9.65 3.85
C ALA A 344 -19.34 -9.99 5.27
N ALA A 345 -18.38 -9.22 5.81
CA ALA A 345 -17.91 -9.40 7.18
C ALA A 345 -19.00 -9.11 8.22
N ILE A 346 -19.80 -8.06 8.02
CA ILE A 346 -20.94 -7.74 8.89
C ILE A 346 -21.95 -8.89 8.89
N ASP A 347 -22.29 -9.40 7.71
CA ASP A 347 -23.27 -10.49 7.59
C ASP A 347 -22.78 -11.78 8.23
N GLN A 348 -21.48 -12.10 8.15
CA GLN A 348 -20.90 -13.21 8.92
C GLN A 348 -21.07 -13.04 10.44
N GLN A 349 -20.91 -11.84 10.97
CA GLN A 349 -21.09 -11.59 12.39
C GLN A 349 -22.58 -11.58 12.78
N VAL A 350 -23.50 -11.24 11.86
CA VAL A 350 -24.95 -11.43 12.06
C VAL A 350 -25.28 -12.90 12.11
N GLU A 351 -24.74 -13.77 11.23
CA GLU A 351 -24.90 -15.21 11.29
C GLU A 351 -24.45 -15.77 12.65
N LYS A 352 -23.27 -15.40 13.12
CA LYS A 352 -22.75 -15.82 14.44
C LYS A 352 -23.67 -15.37 15.57
N HIS A 353 -24.15 -14.13 15.53
CA HIS A 353 -25.10 -13.62 16.51
C HIS A 353 -26.41 -14.44 16.52
N LEU A 354 -26.93 -14.80 15.36
CA LEU A 354 -28.13 -15.64 15.25
C LEU A 354 -27.91 -17.05 15.77
N ASP A 355 -26.69 -17.62 15.57
CA ASP A 355 -26.32 -18.90 16.16
C ASP A 355 -26.22 -18.83 17.70
N GLU A 356 -25.59 -17.80 18.23
CA GLU A 356 -25.39 -17.61 19.68
C GLU A 356 -26.71 -17.33 20.43
N THR A 357 -27.64 -16.62 19.78
CA THR A 357 -28.92 -16.23 20.40
C THR A 357 -30.08 -17.16 20.08
N GLY A 358 -29.89 -18.15 19.21
CA GLY A 358 -30.97 -18.99 18.71
C GLY A 358 -31.96 -18.26 17.79
N GLY A 359 -31.54 -17.12 17.19
CA GLY A 359 -32.39 -16.24 16.40
C GLY A 359 -32.82 -16.74 15.03
N TRP A 360 -32.31 -17.89 14.58
CA TRP A 360 -32.55 -18.41 13.24
C TRP A 360 -34.01 -18.73 12.90
N ASP A 361 -34.83 -19.13 13.88
CA ASP A 361 -36.26 -19.40 13.62
C ASP A 361 -37.00 -18.16 13.09
N LYS A 362 -36.68 -16.99 13.63
CA LYS A 362 -37.23 -15.71 13.18
C LYS A 362 -36.62 -15.32 11.83
N ALA A 363 -35.30 -15.38 11.71
CA ALA A 363 -34.59 -15.05 10.49
C ALA A 363 -35.00 -15.93 9.30
N ASN A 364 -35.13 -17.25 9.50
CA ASN A 364 -35.59 -18.18 8.45
C ASN A 364 -37.03 -17.90 7.97
N LYS A 365 -37.92 -17.38 8.83
CA LYS A 365 -39.25 -16.97 8.40
C LYS A 365 -39.19 -15.76 7.47
N ILE A 366 -38.30 -14.80 7.76
CA ILE A 366 -38.05 -13.63 6.92
C ILE A 366 -37.46 -14.07 5.58
N ILE A 367 -36.41 -14.88 5.59
CA ILE A 367 -35.72 -15.39 4.40
C ILE A 367 -36.69 -16.15 3.49
N LYS A 368 -37.53 -17.04 4.04
CA LYS A 368 -38.57 -17.76 3.28
C LYS A 368 -39.62 -16.85 2.69
N LYS A 369 -39.93 -15.73 3.33
CA LYS A 369 -40.84 -14.73 2.79
C LYS A 369 -40.20 -13.91 1.68
N TYR A 370 -38.89 -13.67 1.78
CA TYR A 370 -38.10 -12.88 0.86
C TYR A 370 -37.87 -13.66 -0.46
N PHE A 371 -37.52 -14.95 -0.37
CA PHE A 371 -37.29 -15.82 -1.53
C PHE A 371 -38.43 -16.82 -1.75
N ARG A 372 -39.26 -16.56 -2.76
CA ARG A 372 -40.35 -17.47 -3.17
C ARG A 372 -39.87 -18.68 -3.94
N ASP A 373 -38.85 -18.48 -4.80
CA ASP A 373 -38.31 -19.49 -5.73
C ASP A 373 -37.00 -20.11 -5.28
N GLY A 374 -36.59 -19.83 -4.05
CA GLY A 374 -35.35 -20.36 -3.44
C GLY A 374 -34.26 -19.31 -3.30
N GLN A 375 -33.52 -19.40 -2.22
CA GLN A 375 -32.37 -18.55 -1.90
C GLN A 375 -31.16 -18.93 -2.77
N PRO A 376 -30.29 -17.99 -3.19
CA PRO A 376 -29.01 -18.28 -3.83
C PRO A 376 -28.15 -19.24 -3.00
N LYS A 377 -27.32 -20.06 -3.68
CA LYS A 377 -26.50 -21.09 -3.04
C LYS A 377 -25.07 -21.04 -3.53
N TYR A 378 -24.18 -21.59 -2.70
CA TYR A 378 -22.83 -21.92 -3.10
C TYR A 378 -22.85 -23.07 -4.12
N ALA A 379 -22.14 -22.93 -5.23
CA ALA A 379 -22.10 -23.94 -6.28
C ALA A 379 -21.07 -25.04 -5.95
N GLY A 380 -21.52 -26.30 -5.98
CA GLY A 380 -20.69 -27.46 -5.69
C GLY A 380 -20.58 -27.77 -4.20
N GLU A 381 -19.67 -28.69 -3.86
CA GLU A 381 -19.39 -29.09 -2.48
C GLU A 381 -18.47 -28.09 -1.78
N LEU A 382 -18.68 -27.90 -0.48
CA LEU A 382 -17.80 -27.08 0.33
C LEU A 382 -16.43 -27.77 0.48
N PRO A 383 -15.32 -27.02 0.34
CA PRO A 383 -14.00 -27.59 0.56
C PRO A 383 -13.78 -27.98 2.01
N GLU A 384 -12.83 -28.88 2.25
CA GLU A 384 -12.41 -29.26 3.59
C GLU A 384 -12.04 -28.01 4.42
N GLY A 385 -12.52 -27.93 5.65
CA GLY A 385 -12.31 -26.78 6.53
C GLY A 385 -13.32 -25.63 6.33
N ASN A 386 -14.16 -25.64 5.31
CA ASN A 386 -15.21 -24.64 5.14
C ASN A 386 -16.45 -25.00 5.98
N THR A 387 -16.72 -24.21 7.02
CA THR A 387 -17.87 -24.38 7.92
C THR A 387 -19.19 -23.87 7.37
N GLY A 388 -19.19 -23.23 6.21
CA GLY A 388 -20.36 -22.55 5.63
C GLY A 388 -20.65 -21.17 6.24
N LEU A 389 -19.81 -20.63 7.10
CA LEU A 389 -19.96 -19.28 7.64
C LEU A 389 -19.97 -18.24 6.49
N GLY A 390 -20.98 -17.37 6.49
CA GLY A 390 -21.20 -16.35 5.47
C GLY A 390 -22.10 -16.80 4.32
N LEU A 391 -22.60 -18.05 4.30
CA LEU A 391 -23.44 -18.56 3.22
C LEU A 391 -24.95 -18.59 3.54
N ARG A 392 -25.34 -18.43 4.78
CA ARG A 392 -26.74 -18.52 5.19
C ARG A 392 -27.54 -17.24 4.85
N LEU A 393 -26.83 -16.14 4.63
CA LEU A 393 -27.41 -14.85 4.20
C LEU A 393 -27.10 -14.52 2.73
N LEU A 394 -26.92 -15.51 1.85
CA LEU A 394 -26.84 -15.26 0.40
C LEU A 394 -28.14 -14.64 -0.12
N GLY A 395 -28.01 -13.60 -0.94
CA GLY A 395 -29.13 -12.84 -1.54
C GLY A 395 -29.87 -11.92 -0.57
N ILE A 396 -29.51 -11.88 0.71
CA ILE A 396 -30.11 -11.02 1.73
C ILE A 396 -29.05 -10.54 2.70
N THR A 397 -29.26 -9.36 3.29
CA THR A 397 -28.29 -8.77 4.22
C THR A 397 -28.78 -8.80 5.66
N GLY A 398 -27.87 -8.69 6.61
CA GLY A 398 -28.14 -8.81 8.04
C GLY A 398 -29.16 -7.80 8.57
N ASP A 399 -29.19 -6.59 8.02
CA ASP A 399 -30.17 -5.55 8.38
C ASP A 399 -31.63 -5.91 8.09
N LYS A 400 -31.86 -6.89 7.21
CA LYS A 400 -33.20 -7.40 6.93
C LYS A 400 -33.66 -8.49 7.90
N VAL A 401 -32.75 -9.15 8.61
CA VAL A 401 -33.05 -10.33 9.45
C VAL A 401 -32.93 -10.10 10.96
N VAL A 402 -32.24 -9.03 11.38
CA VAL A 402 -32.18 -8.56 12.78
C VAL A 402 -32.76 -7.15 12.90
N ASP A 403 -33.03 -6.69 14.13
CA ASP A 403 -33.48 -5.31 14.36
C ASP A 403 -32.35 -4.30 14.13
N ALA A 404 -32.73 -3.02 13.91
CA ALA A 404 -31.81 -1.95 13.56
C ALA A 404 -30.74 -1.68 14.64
N GLU A 405 -31.08 -1.80 15.93
CA GLU A 405 -30.13 -1.58 17.04
C GLU A 405 -29.09 -2.70 17.09
N THR A 406 -29.53 -3.94 16.98
CA THR A 406 -28.65 -5.11 16.89
C THR A 406 -27.72 -5.02 15.68
N TYR A 407 -28.27 -4.67 14.53
CA TYR A 407 -27.46 -4.50 13.32
C TYR A 407 -26.40 -3.40 13.47
N ALA A 408 -26.76 -2.23 13.96
CA ALA A 408 -25.84 -1.12 14.18
C ALA A 408 -24.69 -1.49 15.13
N ARG A 409 -25.01 -2.19 16.21
CA ARG A 409 -24.02 -2.69 17.19
C ARG A 409 -23.06 -3.71 16.53
N ILE A 410 -23.58 -4.65 15.75
CA ILE A 410 -22.78 -5.64 15.05
C ILE A 410 -21.91 -4.96 13.99
N LYS A 411 -22.46 -4.05 13.19
CA LYS A 411 -21.72 -3.27 12.18
C LYS A 411 -20.52 -2.55 12.83
N THR A 412 -20.75 -1.77 13.87
CA THR A 412 -19.68 -1.04 14.56
C THR A 412 -18.60 -1.98 15.12
N GLY A 413 -19.02 -3.09 15.74
CA GLY A 413 -18.08 -4.09 16.26
C GLY A 413 -17.28 -4.80 15.19
N THR A 414 -17.87 -5.04 14.02
CA THR A 414 -17.23 -5.72 12.89
C THR A 414 -16.18 -4.85 12.24
N ILE A 415 -16.53 -3.63 11.81
CA ILE A 415 -15.61 -2.74 11.08
C ILE A 415 -14.39 -2.34 11.92
N SER A 416 -14.51 -2.35 13.25
CA SER A 416 -13.37 -2.11 14.15
C SER A 416 -12.44 -3.32 14.30
N LYS A 417 -12.88 -4.54 13.96
CA LYS A 417 -12.14 -5.80 14.14
C LYS A 417 -11.53 -6.34 12.86
N VAL A 418 -12.16 -6.14 11.70
CA VAL A 418 -11.64 -6.64 10.41
C VAL A 418 -10.20 -6.23 10.21
N ARG A 419 -9.42 -7.13 9.57
CA ARG A 419 -7.99 -6.94 9.31
C ARG A 419 -7.71 -7.18 7.83
N GLY A 420 -6.91 -6.33 7.26
CA GLY A 420 -6.55 -6.47 5.85
C GLY A 420 -6.08 -5.19 5.21
N THR A 421 -6.17 -5.18 3.90
CA THR A 421 -5.86 -4.02 3.06
C THR A 421 -6.64 -4.07 1.76
N VAL A 422 -7.00 -2.93 1.23
CA VAL A 422 -7.37 -2.74 -0.16
C VAL A 422 -6.24 -1.96 -0.84
N GLN A 423 -5.91 -2.31 -2.09
CA GLN A 423 -4.78 -1.64 -2.75
C GLN A 423 -5.09 -0.17 -3.04
N ALA A 424 -6.16 0.13 -3.75
CA ALA A 424 -6.68 1.49 -3.98
C ALA A 424 -5.63 2.54 -4.40
N ASP A 425 -4.54 2.13 -5.05
CA ASP A 425 -3.43 3.00 -5.45
C ASP A 425 -3.64 3.55 -6.87
N ILE A 426 -4.31 4.69 -6.93
CA ILE A 426 -4.68 5.36 -8.18
C ILE A 426 -3.48 6.01 -8.87
N LEU A 427 -2.52 6.54 -8.11
CA LEU A 427 -1.34 7.19 -8.69
C LEU A 427 -0.49 6.18 -9.47
N LYS A 428 -0.25 5.01 -8.89
CA LYS A 428 0.45 3.91 -9.56
C LYS A 428 -0.32 3.40 -10.79
N GLU A 429 -1.65 3.35 -10.74
CA GLU A 429 -2.46 2.93 -11.88
C GLU A 429 -2.21 3.80 -13.10
N ASP A 430 -2.19 5.12 -12.94
CA ASP A 430 -1.93 6.03 -14.05
C ASP A 430 -0.47 5.96 -14.51
N GLN A 431 0.47 5.79 -13.59
CA GLN A 431 1.91 5.75 -13.90
C GLN A 431 2.35 4.47 -14.62
N ALA A 432 1.77 3.31 -14.27
CA ALA A 432 2.32 2.00 -14.66
C ALA A 432 1.33 1.02 -15.30
N GLN A 433 0.03 1.08 -15.04
CA GLN A 433 -0.90 0.00 -15.42
C GLN A 433 -1.95 0.34 -16.48
N ASN A 434 -2.35 1.55 -16.72
CA ASN A 434 -3.41 1.94 -17.67
C ASN A 434 -4.80 1.32 -17.37
N THR A 435 -5.09 0.95 -16.14
CA THR A 435 -6.39 0.38 -15.73
C THR A 435 -7.29 1.38 -15.03
N CYS A 436 -7.01 2.69 -15.16
CA CYS A 436 -7.84 3.76 -14.63
C CYS A 436 -9.22 3.75 -15.29
N ILE A 437 -10.25 3.78 -14.46
CA ILE A 437 -11.66 3.86 -14.91
C ILE A 437 -12.31 5.22 -14.58
N PHE A 438 -11.71 5.96 -13.66
CA PHE A 438 -12.08 7.33 -13.29
C PHE A 438 -10.90 8.27 -13.50
N SER A 439 -11.17 9.58 -13.59
CA SER A 439 -10.13 10.58 -13.56
C SER A 439 -9.33 10.49 -12.25
N THR A 440 -8.05 10.86 -12.30
CA THR A 440 -7.19 10.86 -11.11
C THR A 440 -7.79 11.68 -9.96
N GLU A 441 -8.39 12.85 -10.27
CA GLU A 441 -9.05 13.68 -9.27
C GLU A 441 -10.22 12.98 -8.59
N PHE A 442 -11.15 12.41 -9.39
CA PHE A 442 -12.32 11.73 -8.86
C PHE A 442 -11.95 10.48 -8.06
N ALA A 443 -11.00 9.70 -8.57
CA ALA A 443 -10.50 8.51 -7.90
C ALA A 443 -9.78 8.84 -6.58
N MET A 444 -8.92 9.89 -6.55
CA MET A 444 -8.29 10.37 -5.33
C MET A 444 -9.30 10.85 -4.30
N ARG A 445 -10.38 11.48 -4.76
CA ARG A 445 -11.47 11.89 -3.88
C ARG A 445 -12.13 10.70 -3.21
N MET A 446 -12.48 9.64 -3.98
CA MET A 446 -13.06 8.41 -3.41
C MET A 446 -12.11 7.72 -2.42
N MET A 447 -10.80 7.72 -2.69
CA MET A 447 -9.80 7.23 -1.72
C MET A 447 -9.82 8.05 -0.42
N GLY A 448 -9.88 9.38 -0.53
CA GLY A 448 -10.01 10.26 0.62
C GLY A 448 -11.30 10.02 1.41
N ASP A 449 -12.39 9.67 0.73
CA ASP A 449 -13.67 9.32 1.36
C ASP A 449 -13.59 8.00 2.13
N ILE A 450 -12.89 6.98 1.60
CA ILE A 450 -12.58 5.74 2.34
C ILE A 450 -11.79 6.06 3.61
N GLN A 451 -10.74 6.88 3.49
CA GLN A 451 -9.90 7.20 4.65
C GLN A 451 -10.68 8.00 5.70
N GLN A 452 -11.51 8.95 5.28
CA GLN A 452 -12.37 9.69 6.20
C GLN A 452 -13.34 8.76 6.91
N TYR A 453 -13.99 7.84 6.19
CA TYR A 453 -14.86 6.82 6.79
C TYR A 453 -14.10 5.96 7.81
N PHE A 454 -12.83 5.62 7.54
CA PHE A 454 -12.00 4.85 8.48
C PHE A 454 -11.72 5.63 9.77
N VAL A 455 -11.44 6.93 9.65
CA VAL A 455 -11.25 7.82 10.81
C VAL A 455 -12.54 7.90 11.62
N ASP A 456 -13.65 8.23 10.98
CA ASP A 456 -14.95 8.47 11.61
C ASP A 456 -15.51 7.22 12.31
N ASN A 457 -15.21 6.03 11.76
CA ASN A 457 -15.70 4.75 12.27
C ASN A 457 -14.63 3.95 13.05
N ALA A 458 -13.49 4.56 13.37
CA ALA A 458 -12.39 3.95 14.13
C ALA A 458 -11.90 2.60 13.56
N VAL A 459 -11.78 2.48 12.23
CA VAL A 459 -11.24 1.30 11.55
C VAL A 459 -9.71 1.28 11.73
N ARG A 460 -9.20 0.46 12.64
CA ARG A 460 -7.81 0.54 13.11
C ARG A 460 -6.88 -0.55 12.58
N ASN A 461 -7.44 -1.64 12.09
CA ASN A 461 -6.67 -2.83 11.71
C ASN A 461 -6.72 -3.13 10.21
N PHE A 462 -7.29 -2.22 9.43
CA PHE A 462 -7.40 -2.32 7.99
C PHE A 462 -6.64 -1.17 7.33
N TYR A 463 -5.82 -1.47 6.31
CA TYR A 463 -5.14 -0.45 5.54
C TYR A 463 -6.06 0.04 4.42
N SER A 464 -6.30 1.35 4.39
CA SER A 464 -7.15 2.00 3.37
C SER A 464 -6.50 2.03 2.00
N ILE A 465 -5.18 1.90 1.97
CA ILE A 465 -4.37 1.89 0.76
C ILE A 465 -3.14 1.01 0.94
N SER A 466 -2.69 0.39 -0.15
CA SER A 466 -1.38 -0.22 -0.29
C SER A 466 -0.64 0.46 -1.44
N ILE A 467 0.23 1.40 -1.09
CA ILE A 467 1.01 2.21 -2.03
C ILE A 467 2.03 1.29 -2.72
N SER A 468 1.92 1.17 -4.05
CA SER A 468 2.41 0.00 -4.75
C SER A 468 3.53 0.30 -5.73
N GLY A 469 4.75 -0.08 -5.37
CA GLY A 469 5.92 -0.12 -6.25
C GLY A 469 6.01 -1.39 -7.08
N TYR A 470 5.39 -2.49 -6.64
CA TYR A 470 5.43 -3.77 -7.36
C TYR A 470 5.08 -3.61 -8.84
N HIS A 471 3.94 -3.00 -9.15
CA HIS A 471 3.48 -2.82 -10.53
C HIS A 471 4.37 -1.85 -11.33
N ILE A 472 4.98 -0.87 -10.67
CA ILE A 472 5.96 0.04 -11.29
C ILE A 472 7.20 -0.76 -11.75
N ALA A 473 7.70 -1.65 -10.89
CA ALA A 473 8.81 -2.55 -11.22
C ALA A 473 8.42 -3.55 -12.32
N GLU A 474 7.24 -4.16 -12.24
CA GLU A 474 6.75 -5.12 -13.24
C GLU A 474 6.52 -4.44 -14.62
N ALA A 475 6.16 -3.15 -14.65
CA ALA A 475 6.08 -2.36 -15.88
C ALA A 475 7.45 -2.03 -16.50
N GLY A 476 8.55 -2.23 -15.76
CA GLY A 476 9.89 -2.12 -16.29
C GLY A 476 10.86 -1.21 -15.52
N ALA A 477 10.40 -0.54 -14.47
CA ALA A 477 11.25 0.32 -13.65
C ALA A 477 12.41 -0.46 -12.99
N ASN A 478 13.55 0.21 -12.86
CA ASN A 478 14.64 -0.25 -12.02
C ASN A 478 14.32 -0.07 -10.52
N PRO A 479 15.10 -0.64 -9.59
CA PRO A 479 14.83 -0.54 -8.15
C PRO A 479 14.76 0.89 -7.61
N ILE A 480 15.58 1.81 -8.13
CA ILE A 480 15.60 3.22 -7.70
C ILE A 480 14.30 3.90 -8.06
N SER A 481 13.87 3.80 -9.33
CA SER A 481 12.61 4.37 -9.81
C SER A 481 11.41 3.73 -9.12
N GLN A 482 11.42 2.41 -8.89
CA GLN A 482 10.39 1.75 -8.08
C GLN A 482 10.27 2.41 -6.72
N LEU A 483 11.37 2.52 -5.98
CA LEU A 483 11.37 3.05 -4.62
C LEU A 483 10.98 4.53 -4.59
N ALA A 484 11.60 5.34 -5.45
CA ALA A 484 11.35 6.79 -5.49
C ALA A 484 9.90 7.12 -5.86
N PHE A 485 9.33 6.46 -6.88
CA PHE A 485 7.93 6.71 -7.28
C PHE A 485 6.95 6.23 -6.22
N THR A 486 7.22 5.09 -5.58
CA THR A 486 6.36 4.58 -4.52
C THR A 486 6.35 5.50 -3.31
N LEU A 487 7.51 5.94 -2.83
CA LEU A 487 7.59 6.86 -1.70
C LEU A 487 7.00 8.24 -2.04
N SER A 488 7.25 8.75 -3.26
CA SER A 488 6.66 10.02 -3.69
C SER A 488 5.14 9.95 -3.78
N ASN A 489 4.57 8.83 -4.24
CA ASN A 489 3.13 8.59 -4.23
C ASN A 489 2.59 8.59 -2.79
N GLY A 490 3.26 7.89 -1.87
CA GLY A 490 2.89 7.87 -0.46
C GLY A 490 2.89 9.25 0.19
N LEU A 491 3.94 10.04 -0.05
CA LEU A 491 4.05 11.41 0.47
C LEU A 491 3.00 12.34 -0.16
N THR A 492 2.66 12.13 -1.43
CA THR A 492 1.56 12.85 -2.09
C THR A 492 0.21 12.57 -1.44
N ILE A 493 -0.05 11.31 -1.08
CA ILE A 493 -1.28 10.92 -0.37
C ILE A 493 -1.32 11.55 1.02
N VAL A 494 -0.19 11.60 1.73
CA VAL A 494 -0.10 12.32 3.02
C VAL A 494 -0.46 13.80 2.85
N GLU A 495 0.15 14.49 1.89
CA GLU A 495 -0.16 15.90 1.60
C GLU A 495 -1.65 16.11 1.24
N TYR A 496 -2.21 15.21 0.46
CA TYR A 496 -3.61 15.25 0.07
C TYR A 496 -4.56 15.06 1.26
N TYR A 497 -4.31 14.09 2.14
CA TYR A 497 -5.15 13.84 3.30
C TYR A 497 -5.06 14.98 4.33
N LEU A 498 -3.87 15.56 4.52
CA LEU A 498 -3.69 16.77 5.31
C LEU A 498 -4.45 17.97 4.72
N ALA A 499 -4.43 18.13 3.38
CA ALA A 499 -5.19 19.17 2.70
C ALA A 499 -6.71 19.00 2.84
N ARG A 500 -7.20 17.79 3.06
CA ARG A 500 -8.60 17.49 3.41
C ARG A 500 -8.95 17.79 4.88
N GLY A 501 -7.97 18.14 5.71
CA GLY A 501 -8.16 18.45 7.14
C GLY A 501 -8.03 17.26 8.08
N MET A 502 -7.60 16.09 7.63
CA MET A 502 -7.35 14.94 8.51
C MET A 502 -6.04 15.14 9.29
N HIS A 503 -5.99 14.65 10.53
CA HIS A 503 -4.75 14.68 11.30
C HIS A 503 -3.84 13.52 10.93
N ILE A 504 -2.51 13.77 10.86
CA ILE A 504 -1.53 12.78 10.40
C ILE A 504 -1.61 11.45 11.16
N ASP A 505 -1.80 11.47 12.46
CA ASP A 505 -1.82 10.27 13.30
C ASP A 505 -3.13 9.49 13.26
N GLU A 506 -4.18 10.05 12.66
CA GLU A 506 -5.45 9.37 12.45
C GLU A 506 -5.42 8.50 11.20
N PHE A 507 -4.68 8.89 10.16
CA PHE A 507 -4.67 8.16 8.90
C PHE A 507 -3.35 7.44 8.58
N ALA A 508 -2.18 7.98 8.96
CA ALA A 508 -0.90 7.39 8.58
C ALA A 508 -0.74 5.92 9.03
N PRO A 509 -1.27 5.49 10.19
CA PRO A 509 -1.25 4.08 10.56
C PRO A 509 -2.05 3.15 9.64
N ASN A 510 -2.95 3.69 8.81
CA ASN A 510 -3.74 2.95 7.82
C ASN A 510 -3.08 2.90 6.42
N LEU A 511 -1.88 3.48 6.27
CA LEU A 511 -1.10 3.39 5.05
C LEU A 511 -0.19 2.17 5.11
N SER A 512 -0.09 1.44 4.00
CA SER A 512 0.87 0.36 3.83
C SER A 512 1.55 0.47 2.46
N PHE A 513 2.65 -0.26 2.27
CA PHE A 513 3.44 -0.22 1.06
C PHE A 513 3.57 -1.63 0.46
N PHE A 514 3.85 -1.67 -0.84
CA PHE A 514 4.00 -2.93 -1.56
C PHE A 514 5.15 -2.79 -2.57
N PHE A 515 6.20 -3.61 -2.43
CA PHE A 515 7.36 -3.59 -3.31
C PHE A 515 7.56 -4.94 -4.00
N SER A 516 8.23 -4.89 -5.16
CA SER A 516 8.83 -6.04 -5.83
C SER A 516 10.25 -6.25 -5.33
N ASN A 517 10.68 -7.51 -5.21
CA ASN A 517 12.09 -7.87 -5.09
C ASN A 517 12.54 -8.64 -6.33
N GLY A 518 13.52 -8.08 -7.03
CA GLY A 518 14.19 -8.69 -8.17
C GLY A 518 15.58 -9.24 -7.83
N MET A 519 16.49 -9.23 -8.82
CA MET A 519 17.83 -9.79 -8.70
C MET A 519 18.93 -8.73 -8.63
N ASP A 520 18.62 -7.44 -8.86
CA ASP A 520 19.60 -6.35 -8.79
C ASP A 520 20.05 -6.11 -7.34
N PRO A 521 21.27 -5.63 -7.10
CA PRO A 521 21.81 -5.49 -5.74
C PRO A 521 21.02 -4.52 -4.86
N GLU A 522 20.39 -3.49 -5.43
CA GLU A 522 19.60 -2.49 -4.73
C GLU A 522 18.39 -3.10 -4.00
N TYR A 523 17.87 -4.24 -4.50
CA TYR A 523 16.78 -4.95 -3.81
C TYR A 523 17.17 -5.46 -2.41
N THR A 524 18.46 -5.58 -2.12
CA THR A 524 18.95 -5.94 -0.79
C THR A 524 18.59 -4.89 0.27
N VAL A 525 18.45 -3.62 -0.15
CA VAL A 525 18.29 -2.47 0.76
C VAL A 525 16.99 -1.69 0.56
N ILE A 526 16.11 -2.12 -0.34
CA ILE A 526 14.91 -1.35 -0.70
C ILE A 526 14.02 -1.03 0.50
N GLY A 527 13.80 -2.00 1.38
CA GLY A 527 13.00 -1.81 2.60
C GLY A 527 13.71 -0.97 3.65
N ARG A 528 15.03 -1.10 3.79
CA ARG A 528 15.87 -0.31 4.69
C ARG A 528 15.77 1.17 4.35
N VAL A 529 15.98 1.52 3.09
CA VAL A 529 15.89 2.91 2.58
C VAL A 529 14.47 3.44 2.69
N ALA A 530 13.48 2.64 2.31
CA ALA A 530 12.07 3.03 2.43
C ALA A 530 11.69 3.39 3.87
N ARG A 531 12.05 2.56 4.86
CA ARG A 531 11.78 2.82 6.26
C ARG A 531 12.48 4.08 6.77
N ARG A 532 13.75 4.27 6.41
CA ARG A 532 14.56 5.42 6.82
C ARG A 532 13.99 6.74 6.29
N ILE A 533 13.75 6.84 4.99
CA ILE A 533 13.20 8.05 4.36
C ILE A 533 11.81 8.36 4.92
N TRP A 534 10.94 7.34 5.01
CA TRP A 534 9.59 7.53 5.53
C TRP A 534 9.58 8.00 6.99
N ALA A 535 10.33 7.33 7.88
CA ALA A 535 10.36 7.66 9.30
C ALA A 535 10.84 9.09 9.54
N ARG A 536 11.91 9.52 8.83
CA ARG A 536 12.45 10.88 8.91
C ARG A 536 11.44 11.91 8.39
N ALA A 537 10.85 11.69 7.22
CA ALA A 537 9.84 12.60 6.68
C ALA A 537 8.64 12.73 7.60
N MET A 538 8.13 11.61 8.13
CA MET A 538 6.97 11.61 9.03
C MET A 538 7.25 12.31 10.35
N ARG A 539 8.43 12.13 10.93
CA ARG A 539 8.83 12.77 12.17
C ARG A 539 9.11 14.26 11.98
N GLU A 540 10.02 14.58 11.06
CA GLU A 540 10.62 15.92 11.00
C GLU A 540 9.74 16.91 10.22
N ARG A 541 9.07 16.45 9.15
CA ARG A 541 8.22 17.32 8.35
C ARG A 541 6.78 17.38 8.84
N PHE A 542 6.21 16.22 9.21
CA PHE A 542 4.78 16.12 9.53
C PHE A 542 4.49 16.05 11.04
N GLY A 543 5.51 15.98 11.91
CA GLY A 543 5.36 15.91 13.36
C GLY A 543 4.60 14.68 13.84
N ALA A 544 4.63 13.60 13.07
CA ALA A 544 3.89 12.38 13.32
C ALA A 544 4.44 11.61 14.52
N ASN A 545 3.55 10.92 15.24
CA ASN A 545 3.93 10.06 16.35
C ASN A 545 4.67 8.80 15.88
N GLN A 546 5.27 8.08 16.82
CA GLN A 546 6.08 6.89 16.57
C GLN A 546 5.36 5.83 15.71
N ARG A 547 4.07 5.61 15.92
CA ARG A 547 3.29 4.62 15.15
C ARG A 547 3.13 5.01 13.68
N SER A 548 2.96 6.29 13.41
CA SER A 548 2.83 6.86 12.07
C SER A 548 4.16 6.87 11.29
N GLN A 549 5.31 6.92 12.01
CA GLN A 549 6.65 6.86 11.44
C GLN A 549 7.01 5.45 10.91
N MET A 550 6.32 4.40 11.35
CA MET A 550 6.63 3.00 11.04
C MET A 550 6.07 2.62 9.66
N LEU A 551 6.93 2.59 8.63
CA LEU A 551 6.56 2.07 7.31
C LEU A 551 6.42 0.54 7.36
N LYS A 552 5.25 0.04 7.00
CA LYS A 552 4.95 -1.39 6.88
C LYS A 552 4.74 -1.74 5.43
N TYR A 553 5.32 -2.84 4.98
CA TYR A 553 5.27 -3.21 3.58
C TYR A 553 5.15 -4.72 3.35
N HIS A 554 4.52 -5.02 2.24
CA HIS A 554 4.46 -6.35 1.64
C HIS A 554 5.52 -6.45 0.55
N ILE A 555 6.14 -7.62 0.38
CA ILE A 555 6.98 -7.96 -0.77
C ILE A 555 6.29 -9.05 -1.58
N GLN A 556 6.31 -8.91 -2.90
CA GLN A 556 6.16 -10.00 -3.84
C GLN A 556 7.45 -10.16 -4.61
N THR A 557 7.90 -11.40 -4.81
CA THR A 557 9.05 -11.69 -5.68
C THR A 557 8.74 -11.25 -7.12
N SER A 558 9.75 -10.81 -7.87
CA SER A 558 9.53 -10.20 -9.19
C SER A 558 9.00 -11.20 -10.21
N GLY A 559 7.85 -10.90 -10.81
CA GLY A 559 7.30 -11.63 -11.95
C GLY A 559 8.17 -11.49 -13.21
N ARG A 560 8.82 -10.33 -13.41
CA ARG A 560 9.76 -10.09 -14.53
C ARG A 560 10.99 -10.99 -14.50
N SER A 561 11.32 -11.58 -13.36
CA SER A 561 12.40 -12.54 -13.21
C SER A 561 12.02 -13.96 -13.63
N LEU A 562 10.74 -14.21 -13.88
CA LEU A 562 10.25 -15.50 -14.31
C LEU A 562 10.32 -15.60 -15.84
N HIS A 563 10.90 -16.67 -16.32
CA HIS A 563 11.07 -16.92 -17.75
C HIS A 563 10.37 -18.20 -18.15
N SER A 564 9.83 -18.24 -19.36
CA SER A 564 9.18 -19.43 -19.92
C SER A 564 10.17 -20.50 -20.38
N GLN A 565 11.42 -20.11 -20.67
CA GLN A 565 12.50 -21.03 -20.96
C GLN A 565 13.03 -21.63 -19.66
N GLU A 566 13.23 -22.93 -19.63
CA GLU A 566 13.72 -23.67 -18.45
C GLU A 566 13.06 -23.20 -17.15
N ILE A 567 11.72 -23.23 -17.16
CA ILE A 567 10.85 -22.64 -16.10
C ILE A 567 11.18 -23.11 -14.70
N GLN A 568 11.79 -24.29 -14.56
CA GLN A 568 12.17 -24.88 -13.27
C GLN A 568 13.25 -24.04 -12.56
N PHE A 569 14.05 -23.25 -13.29
CA PHE A 569 15.03 -22.36 -12.68
C PHE A 569 14.36 -21.16 -11.99
N ASN A 570 13.11 -20.89 -12.26
CA ASN A 570 12.38 -19.80 -11.65
C ASN A 570 12.23 -19.99 -10.14
N ASP A 571 12.08 -21.21 -9.61
CA ASP A 571 12.05 -21.47 -8.17
C ASP A 571 13.35 -21.02 -7.48
N ILE A 572 14.48 -21.17 -8.14
CA ILE A 572 15.79 -20.74 -7.61
C ILE A 572 15.82 -19.20 -7.51
N ARG A 573 15.36 -18.51 -8.57
CA ARG A 573 15.28 -17.03 -8.59
C ARG A 573 14.34 -16.53 -7.49
N THR A 574 13.16 -17.11 -7.40
CA THR A 574 12.16 -16.79 -6.39
C THR A 574 12.70 -17.02 -4.97
N THR A 575 13.47 -18.09 -4.75
CA THR A 575 14.09 -18.38 -3.44
C THR A 575 15.07 -17.29 -3.01
N LEU A 576 15.94 -16.82 -3.92
CA LEU A 576 16.91 -15.77 -3.62
C LEU A 576 16.23 -14.43 -3.33
N GLN A 577 15.21 -14.08 -4.10
CA GLN A 577 14.41 -12.87 -3.90
C GLN A 577 13.64 -12.90 -2.57
N ALA A 578 13.07 -14.06 -2.23
CA ALA A 578 12.40 -14.27 -0.95
C ALA A 578 13.37 -14.14 0.23
N LEU A 579 14.61 -14.60 0.08
CA LEU A 579 15.65 -14.46 1.10
C LEU A 579 15.97 -12.98 1.35
N TYR A 580 16.13 -12.16 0.30
CA TYR A 580 16.33 -10.72 0.44
C TYR A 580 15.20 -10.06 1.20
N ALA A 581 13.96 -10.38 0.86
CA ALA A 581 12.77 -9.83 1.51
C ALA A 581 12.72 -10.16 3.01
N LEU A 582 13.00 -11.41 3.38
CA LEU A 582 12.95 -11.87 4.77
C LEU A 582 14.09 -11.30 5.61
N PHE A 583 15.29 -11.19 5.03
CA PHE A 583 16.45 -10.62 5.73
C PHE A 583 16.37 -9.09 5.85
N ASP A 584 15.59 -8.43 5.01
CA ASP A 584 15.26 -7.00 5.14
C ASP A 584 14.00 -6.73 6.00
N ASN A 585 13.50 -7.74 6.72
CA ASN A 585 12.36 -7.60 7.65
C ASN A 585 11.06 -7.10 6.99
N CYS A 586 10.69 -7.61 5.82
CA CYS A 586 9.37 -7.36 5.26
C CYS A 586 8.25 -7.85 6.21
N ASN A 587 7.10 -7.16 6.22
CA ASN A 587 5.99 -7.51 7.11
C ASN A 587 5.14 -8.68 6.58
N SER A 588 5.13 -8.88 5.27
CA SER A 588 4.53 -10.05 4.62
C SER A 588 5.18 -10.31 3.28
N LEU A 589 5.15 -11.57 2.85
CA LEU A 589 5.82 -12.04 1.64
C LEU A 589 4.88 -12.93 0.82
N HIS A 590 4.85 -12.69 -0.49
CA HIS A 590 4.35 -13.62 -1.50
C HIS A 590 5.52 -14.08 -2.38
N THR A 591 5.59 -15.37 -2.63
CA THR A 591 6.52 -16.01 -3.57
C THR A 591 5.78 -16.46 -4.81
N ASN A 592 6.21 -16.00 -5.98
CA ASN A 592 5.61 -16.40 -7.24
C ASN A 592 5.87 -17.88 -7.52
N ALA A 593 4.90 -18.57 -8.10
CA ALA A 593 5.07 -19.93 -8.58
C ALA A 593 5.91 -19.95 -9.87
N TYR A 594 6.67 -21.01 -10.08
CA TYR A 594 7.61 -21.10 -11.22
C TYR A 594 6.92 -21.05 -12.59
N ASP A 595 5.67 -21.51 -12.66
CA ASP A 595 4.86 -21.56 -13.89
C ASP A 595 4.04 -20.28 -14.16
N GLU A 596 4.14 -19.28 -13.31
CA GLU A 596 3.46 -17.98 -13.47
C GLU A 596 3.92 -17.21 -14.72
N ALA A 597 5.09 -17.57 -15.26
CA ALA A 597 5.56 -17.08 -16.56
C ALA A 597 4.71 -17.55 -17.76
N ILE A 598 3.85 -18.55 -17.56
CA ILE A 598 3.09 -19.21 -18.65
C ILE A 598 1.58 -19.23 -18.35
N THR A 599 1.19 -19.49 -17.10
CA THR A 599 -0.21 -19.72 -16.73
C THR A 599 -0.51 -19.21 -15.33
N THR A 600 -1.79 -19.14 -14.97
CA THR A 600 -2.20 -19.06 -13.57
C THR A 600 -1.68 -20.30 -12.83
N PRO A 601 -1.10 -20.14 -11.63
CA PRO A 601 -0.44 -21.23 -10.92
C PRO A 601 -1.32 -22.48 -10.70
N THR A 602 -0.73 -23.65 -10.92
CA THR A 602 -1.32 -24.94 -10.59
C THR A 602 -1.27 -25.22 -9.08
N GLU A 603 -1.94 -26.26 -8.57
CA GLU A 603 -1.84 -26.64 -7.16
C GLU A 603 -0.43 -27.08 -6.78
N GLU A 604 0.27 -27.80 -7.66
CA GLU A 604 1.64 -28.23 -7.44
C GLU A 604 2.59 -27.02 -7.35
N SER A 605 2.52 -26.10 -8.32
CA SER A 605 3.41 -24.96 -8.38
C SER A 605 3.21 -24.00 -7.19
N VAL A 606 1.97 -23.77 -6.79
CA VAL A 606 1.63 -22.98 -5.59
C VAL A 606 2.18 -23.65 -4.33
N ARG A 607 2.05 -24.97 -4.19
CA ARG A 607 2.62 -25.69 -3.06
C ARG A 607 4.14 -25.53 -2.99
N ARG A 608 4.84 -25.59 -4.12
CA ARG A 608 6.29 -25.32 -4.20
C ARG A 608 6.62 -23.87 -3.81
N ALA A 609 5.85 -22.90 -4.27
CA ALA A 609 6.02 -21.51 -3.90
C ALA A 609 5.87 -21.26 -2.40
N VAL A 610 4.88 -21.91 -1.75
CA VAL A 610 4.75 -21.90 -0.27
C VAL A 610 5.94 -22.60 0.39
N ALA A 611 6.39 -23.73 -0.15
CA ALA A 611 7.53 -24.48 0.38
C ALA A 611 8.82 -23.64 0.39
N ILE A 612 9.05 -22.76 -0.59
CA ILE A 612 10.18 -21.82 -0.58
C ILE A 612 10.20 -21.02 0.72
N GLN A 613 9.07 -20.41 1.09
CA GLN A 613 8.99 -19.63 2.34
C GLN A 613 9.16 -20.50 3.58
N MET A 614 8.57 -21.71 3.59
CA MET A 614 8.69 -22.62 4.71
C MET A 614 10.13 -23.12 4.90
N ILE A 615 10.87 -23.41 3.84
CA ILE A 615 12.28 -23.80 3.90
C ILE A 615 13.11 -22.66 4.49
N ILE A 616 12.92 -21.43 4.03
CA ILE A 616 13.65 -20.27 4.56
C ILE A 616 13.28 -20.04 6.04
N ASN A 617 12.01 -20.16 6.40
CA ASN A 617 11.55 -19.87 7.76
C ASN A 617 11.88 -20.96 8.77
N LYS A 618 11.88 -22.23 8.36
CA LYS A 618 11.98 -23.39 9.30
C LYS A 618 13.32 -24.11 9.21
N GLU A 619 13.93 -24.20 8.02
CA GLU A 619 15.16 -24.97 7.80
C GLU A 619 16.40 -24.10 7.74
N LEU A 620 16.32 -22.86 7.17
CA LEU A 620 17.46 -21.94 7.09
C LEU A 620 17.85 -21.43 8.48
N GLY A 621 19.04 -21.80 8.91
CA GLY A 621 19.49 -21.61 10.28
C GLY A 621 19.61 -20.17 10.75
N LEU A 622 19.77 -19.18 9.85
CA LEU A 622 19.96 -17.75 10.20
C LEU A 622 18.65 -16.94 10.18
N ASN A 623 17.56 -17.47 9.67
CA ASN A 623 16.32 -16.70 9.54
C ASN A 623 15.68 -16.27 10.88
N PHE A 624 16.13 -16.84 12.02
CA PHE A 624 15.68 -16.39 13.32
C PHE A 624 16.32 -15.05 13.78
N CYS A 625 17.39 -14.61 13.11
CA CYS A 625 18.06 -13.34 13.40
C CYS A 625 17.18 -12.16 12.96
N GLU A 626 17.03 -11.18 13.84
CA GLU A 626 16.18 -10.01 13.59
C GLU A 626 16.87 -8.93 12.75
N ASN A 627 18.22 -8.98 12.64
CA ASN A 627 19.00 -8.00 11.89
C ASN A 627 20.18 -8.62 11.09
N PRO A 628 19.93 -9.60 10.24
CA PRO A 628 20.98 -10.33 9.53
C PRO A 628 21.80 -9.45 8.58
N TRP A 629 21.24 -8.38 8.03
CA TRP A 629 21.92 -7.44 7.12
C TRP A 629 22.78 -6.39 7.81
N GLN A 630 22.53 -6.08 9.11
CA GLN A 630 23.26 -5.02 9.81
C GLN A 630 24.73 -5.39 10.07
N GLY A 631 25.61 -4.40 9.97
CA GLY A 631 27.04 -4.56 10.17
C GLY A 631 27.80 -5.07 8.94
N SER A 632 27.16 -5.10 7.78
CA SER A 632 27.79 -5.37 6.49
C SER A 632 28.16 -4.04 5.83
N PHE A 633 29.44 -3.79 5.62
CA PHE A 633 29.93 -2.55 4.99
C PHE A 633 29.29 -2.28 3.63
N ILE A 634 29.10 -3.31 2.79
CA ILE A 634 28.49 -3.13 1.48
C ILE A 634 26.99 -2.82 1.57
N VAL A 635 26.30 -3.36 2.57
CA VAL A 635 24.87 -3.06 2.78
C VAL A 635 24.70 -1.63 3.26
N ASP A 636 25.57 -1.15 4.12
CA ASP A 636 25.55 0.23 4.61
C ASP A 636 25.84 1.21 3.47
N GLU A 637 26.91 0.99 2.69
CA GLU A 637 27.25 1.77 1.48
C GLU A 637 26.11 1.82 0.49
N LEU A 638 25.54 0.65 0.17
CA LEU A 638 24.45 0.55 -0.78
C LEU A 638 23.17 1.25 -0.27
N THR A 639 22.91 1.23 1.02
CA THR A 639 21.81 1.94 1.65
C THR A 639 21.93 3.46 1.43
N GLU A 640 23.13 4.01 1.61
CA GLU A 640 23.38 5.45 1.41
C GLU A 640 23.32 5.85 -0.06
N LEU A 641 23.88 5.04 -0.97
CA LEU A 641 23.82 5.28 -2.41
C LEU A 641 22.36 5.27 -2.92
N VAL A 642 21.57 4.31 -2.48
CA VAL A 642 20.15 4.21 -2.88
C VAL A 642 19.33 5.35 -2.27
N GLU A 643 19.58 5.73 -1.01
CA GLU A 643 18.92 6.88 -0.37
C GLU A 643 19.16 8.17 -1.17
N GLU A 644 20.41 8.46 -1.52
CA GLU A 644 20.76 9.66 -2.31
C GLU A 644 20.14 9.62 -3.72
N ALA A 645 20.15 8.46 -4.37
CA ALA A 645 19.52 8.31 -5.69
C ALA A 645 18.00 8.58 -5.64
N VAL A 646 17.33 8.16 -4.57
CA VAL A 646 15.91 8.46 -4.34
C VAL A 646 15.68 9.95 -4.11
N TYR A 647 16.53 10.63 -3.34
CA TYR A 647 16.45 12.09 -3.14
C TYR A 647 16.61 12.86 -4.44
N GLN A 648 17.55 12.47 -5.30
CA GLN A 648 17.71 13.08 -6.63
C GLN A 648 16.46 12.91 -7.50
N GLU A 649 15.80 11.77 -7.39
CA GLU A 649 14.56 11.54 -8.11
C GLU A 649 13.39 12.36 -7.54
N PHE A 650 13.34 12.56 -6.23
CA PHE A 650 12.38 13.46 -5.59
C PHE A 650 12.52 14.90 -6.11
N GLU A 651 13.75 15.38 -6.28
CA GLU A 651 14.03 16.70 -6.86
C GLU A 651 13.50 16.79 -8.30
N ARG A 652 13.79 15.80 -9.15
CA ARG A 652 13.32 15.75 -10.54
C ARG A 652 11.79 15.77 -10.64
N ILE A 653 11.09 15.07 -9.75
CA ILE A 653 9.63 15.06 -9.68
C ILE A 653 9.15 16.45 -9.19
N SER A 654 9.80 17.02 -8.18
CA SER A 654 9.45 18.32 -7.62
C SER A 654 9.57 19.46 -8.65
N GLU A 655 10.62 19.45 -9.49
CA GLU A 655 10.80 20.41 -10.60
C GLU A 655 9.67 20.40 -11.63
N ARG A 656 8.93 19.27 -11.70
CA ARG A 656 7.77 19.08 -12.60
C ARG A 656 6.43 19.38 -11.94
N GLY A 657 6.44 20.00 -10.75
CA GLY A 657 5.22 20.34 -10.01
C GLY A 657 4.72 19.23 -9.10
N GLY A 658 5.62 18.38 -8.58
CA GLY A 658 5.30 17.23 -7.76
C GLY A 658 4.81 16.03 -8.57
N VAL A 659 4.28 15.03 -7.90
CA VAL A 659 3.84 13.77 -8.55
C VAL A 659 2.77 14.02 -9.61
N LEU A 660 1.76 14.85 -9.30
CA LEU A 660 0.66 15.12 -10.23
C LEU A 660 1.15 15.88 -11.46
N GLY A 661 1.99 16.91 -11.30
CA GLY A 661 2.57 17.64 -12.44
C GLY A 661 3.50 16.77 -13.28
N ALA A 662 4.25 15.87 -12.66
CA ALA A 662 5.08 14.90 -13.37
C ALA A 662 4.23 13.86 -14.13
N MET A 663 3.07 13.46 -13.60
CA MET A 663 2.09 12.60 -14.30
C MET A 663 1.49 13.31 -15.52
N ASP A 664 1.12 14.60 -15.39
CA ASP A 664 0.58 15.40 -16.49
C ASP A 664 1.55 15.46 -17.69
N THR A 665 2.86 15.50 -17.39
CA THR A 665 3.93 15.50 -18.42
C THR A 665 4.39 14.09 -18.80
N MET A 666 3.74 13.04 -18.34
CA MET A 666 4.07 11.63 -18.61
C MET A 666 5.48 11.21 -18.14
N TYR A 667 6.08 11.93 -17.18
CA TYR A 667 7.47 11.73 -16.76
C TYR A 667 7.72 10.33 -16.21
N GLN A 668 6.95 9.90 -15.21
CA GLN A 668 7.13 8.59 -14.58
C GLN A 668 6.96 7.46 -15.61
N ARG A 669 5.94 7.55 -16.44
CA ARG A 669 5.66 6.55 -17.49
C ARG A 669 6.80 6.46 -18.50
N SER A 670 7.25 7.59 -19.03
CA SER A 670 8.37 7.61 -19.98
C SER A 670 9.62 7.01 -19.39
N LYS A 671 9.93 7.35 -18.13
CA LYS A 671 11.10 6.81 -17.44
C LYS A 671 11.00 5.30 -17.23
N ILE A 672 9.83 4.78 -16.81
CA ILE A 672 9.59 3.34 -16.68
C ILE A 672 9.82 2.63 -18.04
N GLN A 673 9.32 3.21 -19.14
CA GLN A 673 9.50 2.64 -20.48
C GLN A 673 10.96 2.65 -20.92
N ASP A 674 11.69 3.73 -20.69
CA ASP A 674 13.12 3.84 -21.03
C ASP A 674 13.95 2.81 -20.26
N GLU A 675 13.69 2.64 -18.97
CA GLU A 675 14.35 1.65 -18.12
C GLU A 675 14.00 0.23 -18.56
N SER A 676 12.73 -0.05 -18.88
CA SER A 676 12.30 -1.34 -19.43
C SER A 676 13.06 -1.68 -20.72
N MET A 677 13.14 -0.73 -21.66
CA MET A 677 13.90 -0.91 -22.91
C MET A 677 15.38 -1.15 -22.65
N TYR A 678 15.98 -0.49 -21.67
CA TYR A 678 17.38 -0.71 -21.30
C TYR A 678 17.63 -2.14 -20.83
N TYR A 679 16.75 -2.69 -19.96
CA TYR A 679 16.85 -4.09 -19.54
C TYR A 679 16.66 -5.06 -20.71
N GLU A 680 15.69 -4.81 -21.58
CA GLU A 680 15.45 -5.69 -22.76
C GLU A 680 16.63 -5.68 -23.75
N HIS A 681 17.26 -4.53 -23.99
CA HIS A 681 18.47 -4.46 -24.81
C HIS A 681 19.60 -5.29 -24.20
N LYS A 682 19.83 -5.19 -22.90
CA LYS A 682 20.87 -5.97 -22.20
C LYS A 682 20.58 -7.47 -22.18
N LYS A 683 19.33 -7.87 -22.08
CA LYS A 683 18.93 -9.28 -22.22
C LYS A 683 19.18 -9.79 -23.64
N HIS A 684 18.87 -8.97 -24.64
CA HIS A 684 19.00 -9.33 -26.05
C HIS A 684 20.45 -9.43 -26.48
N ASP A 685 21.33 -8.50 -26.12
CA ASP A 685 22.74 -8.51 -26.45
C ASP A 685 23.59 -9.43 -25.56
N GLY A 686 23.01 -10.02 -24.53
CA GLY A 686 23.67 -10.95 -23.60
C GLY A 686 24.52 -10.27 -22.52
N SER A 687 24.58 -8.94 -22.45
CA SER A 687 25.34 -8.23 -21.42
C SER A 687 24.69 -8.35 -20.03
N LEU A 688 23.41 -8.71 -19.97
CA LEU A 688 22.72 -9.18 -18.76
C LEU A 688 22.53 -10.70 -18.88
N PRO A 689 23.40 -11.52 -18.26
CA PRO A 689 23.30 -12.97 -18.37
C PRO A 689 22.09 -13.51 -17.62
N LEU A 690 21.27 -14.29 -18.31
CA LEU A 690 20.10 -14.99 -17.76
C LEU A 690 20.25 -16.49 -18.03
N ILE A 691 20.42 -17.25 -16.96
CA ILE A 691 20.64 -18.70 -17.02
C ILE A 691 19.40 -19.39 -17.60
N GLY A 692 19.62 -20.24 -18.61
CA GLY A 692 18.56 -20.94 -19.33
C GLY A 692 17.77 -20.08 -20.32
N VAL A 693 18.11 -18.78 -20.46
CA VAL A 693 17.43 -17.84 -21.37
C VAL A 693 18.37 -17.34 -22.47
N ASN A 694 19.49 -16.73 -22.11
CA ASN A 694 20.51 -16.28 -23.03
C ASN A 694 21.93 -16.81 -22.70
N THR A 695 22.09 -17.45 -21.55
CA THR A 695 23.34 -17.99 -21.01
C THR A 695 23.10 -19.39 -20.46
N PHE A 696 24.06 -20.30 -20.57
CA PHE A 696 23.97 -21.68 -20.10
C PHE A 696 22.70 -22.37 -20.62
N LEU A 697 22.52 -22.31 -21.92
CA LEU A 697 21.36 -22.90 -22.61
C LEU A 697 21.42 -24.42 -22.59
N GLY A 698 20.32 -25.09 -22.40
CA GLY A 698 20.17 -26.53 -22.55
C GLY A 698 20.44 -26.98 -24.00
N GLY A 699 20.94 -28.19 -24.21
CA GLY A 699 21.10 -28.76 -25.55
C GLY A 699 19.76 -28.88 -26.28
N LYS A 700 19.79 -29.19 -27.58
CA LYS A 700 18.59 -29.36 -28.43
C LYS A 700 17.56 -30.35 -27.87
N GLU A 701 17.99 -31.27 -26.99
CA GLU A 701 17.14 -32.23 -26.30
C GLU A 701 16.48 -31.66 -25.04
N SER A 702 16.93 -30.50 -24.49
CA SER A 702 16.31 -29.81 -23.34
C SER A 702 15.15 -28.91 -23.75
N HIS A 703 14.90 -28.70 -25.03
CA HIS A 703 13.59 -28.28 -25.54
C HIS A 703 12.60 -29.44 -25.46
N VAL A 704 12.81 -30.24 -24.43
CA VAL A 704 11.98 -31.34 -24.05
C VAL A 704 10.57 -30.92 -23.86
N GLU A 705 9.80 -31.69 -24.61
CA GLU A 705 8.56 -32.19 -24.06
C GLU A 705 7.89 -31.17 -23.12
N GLY A 706 7.64 -29.97 -23.65
CA GLY A 706 6.43 -29.29 -23.29
C GLY A 706 5.30 -30.25 -23.66
N GLY A 707 5.05 -31.24 -22.80
CA GLY A 707 3.73 -31.81 -22.73
C GLY A 707 2.79 -30.63 -22.71
N GLU A 708 1.70 -30.68 -23.43
CA GLU A 708 0.73 -29.59 -23.49
C GLU A 708 0.49 -29.12 -22.06
N GLN A 709 1.13 -27.97 -21.72
CA GLN A 709 1.02 -27.43 -20.37
C GLN A 709 -0.40 -26.92 -20.28
N GLU A 710 -1.18 -27.52 -19.42
CA GLU A 710 -2.58 -27.19 -19.21
C GLU A 710 -2.67 -25.73 -18.74
N LEU A 711 -3.19 -24.86 -19.60
CA LEU A 711 -3.40 -23.47 -19.23
C LEU A 711 -4.62 -23.39 -18.30
N MET A 712 -4.40 -22.93 -17.08
CA MET A 712 -5.47 -22.74 -16.11
C MET A 712 -6.36 -21.58 -16.56
N ARG A 713 -7.55 -21.92 -17.06
CA ARG A 713 -8.57 -20.96 -17.52
C ARG A 713 -9.91 -21.25 -16.85
N SER A 714 -10.78 -20.26 -16.83
CA SER A 714 -12.19 -20.45 -16.48
C SER A 714 -12.89 -21.26 -17.58
N THR A 715 -13.76 -22.18 -17.17
CA THR A 715 -14.60 -22.94 -18.12
C THR A 715 -15.78 -22.09 -18.60
N ASP A 716 -16.42 -22.52 -19.70
CA ASP A 716 -17.61 -21.81 -20.20
C ASP A 716 -18.78 -21.92 -19.22
N GLU A 717 -18.89 -23.06 -18.49
CA GLU A 717 -19.89 -23.24 -17.44
C GLU A 717 -19.69 -22.24 -16.28
N GLU A 718 -18.42 -21.98 -15.88
CA GLU A 718 -18.09 -20.99 -14.86
C GLU A 718 -18.45 -19.58 -15.31
N LYS A 719 -18.18 -19.23 -16.57
CA LYS A 719 -18.52 -17.92 -17.15
C LYS A 719 -20.03 -17.73 -17.23
N ASP A 720 -20.75 -18.72 -17.76
CA ASP A 720 -22.20 -18.71 -17.87
C ASP A 720 -22.87 -18.60 -16.50
N GLN A 721 -22.31 -19.29 -15.50
CA GLN A 721 -22.81 -19.22 -14.13
C GLN A 721 -22.66 -17.78 -13.56
N GLN A 722 -21.52 -17.11 -13.80
CA GLN A 722 -21.30 -15.73 -13.34
C GLN A 722 -22.24 -14.73 -14.07
N VAL A 723 -22.42 -14.87 -15.37
CA VAL A 723 -23.39 -14.06 -16.13
C VAL A 723 -24.81 -14.24 -15.61
N LYS A 724 -25.20 -15.48 -15.32
CA LYS A 724 -26.51 -15.82 -14.76
C LYS A 724 -26.68 -15.22 -13.36
N ASN A 725 -25.70 -15.42 -12.47
CA ASN A 725 -25.75 -14.95 -11.08
C ASN A 725 -25.94 -13.43 -11.01
N VAL A 726 -25.20 -12.66 -11.80
CA VAL A 726 -25.34 -11.19 -11.81
C VAL A 726 -26.67 -10.75 -12.41
N SER A 727 -27.17 -11.45 -13.41
CA SER A 727 -28.48 -11.13 -14.01
C SER A 727 -29.62 -11.36 -13.04
N GLU A 728 -29.63 -12.52 -12.35
CA GLU A 728 -30.63 -12.86 -11.32
C GLU A 728 -30.57 -11.90 -10.13
N PHE A 729 -29.36 -11.53 -9.69
CA PHE A 729 -29.17 -10.55 -8.62
C PHE A 729 -29.73 -9.16 -8.99
N ARG A 730 -29.42 -8.67 -10.20
CA ARG A 730 -29.90 -7.36 -10.68
C ARG A 730 -31.42 -7.33 -10.84
N GLU A 731 -32.01 -8.40 -11.38
CA GLU A 731 -33.45 -8.53 -11.51
C GLU A 731 -34.15 -8.52 -10.14
N PHE A 732 -33.62 -9.28 -9.21
CA PHE A 732 -34.17 -9.39 -7.86
C PHE A 732 -34.14 -8.08 -7.06
N HIS A 733 -33.05 -7.32 -7.18
CA HIS A 733 -32.84 -6.09 -6.43
C HIS A 733 -33.17 -4.81 -7.20
N GLN A 734 -33.76 -4.87 -8.38
CA GLN A 734 -33.93 -3.75 -9.31
C GLN A 734 -34.49 -2.49 -8.62
N ALA A 735 -35.58 -2.60 -7.87
CA ALA A 735 -36.23 -1.45 -7.24
C ALA A 735 -35.39 -0.76 -6.15
N GLU A 736 -34.67 -1.55 -5.35
CA GLU A 736 -33.77 -1.00 -4.32
C GLU A 736 -32.51 -0.42 -4.97
N ALA A 737 -31.98 -1.07 -6.02
CA ALA A 737 -30.79 -0.64 -6.73
C ALA A 737 -30.96 0.74 -7.39
N GLU A 738 -32.09 0.98 -8.07
CA GLU A 738 -32.39 2.28 -8.70
C GLU A 738 -32.31 3.43 -7.69
N GLN A 739 -32.89 3.24 -6.49
CA GLN A 739 -32.84 4.25 -5.43
C GLN A 739 -31.43 4.51 -4.94
N HIS A 740 -30.67 3.46 -4.64
CA HIS A 740 -29.30 3.58 -4.13
C HIS A 740 -28.34 4.19 -5.16
N LEU A 741 -28.50 3.89 -6.46
CA LEU A 741 -27.68 4.49 -7.51
C LEU A 741 -27.93 5.99 -7.65
N LEU A 742 -29.20 6.43 -7.58
CA LEU A 742 -29.56 7.86 -7.59
C LEU A 742 -28.99 8.59 -6.36
N GLU A 743 -29.09 7.97 -5.19
CA GLU A 743 -28.52 8.52 -3.96
C GLU A 743 -26.99 8.63 -4.06
N LEU A 744 -26.30 7.60 -4.55
CA LEU A 744 -24.86 7.60 -4.76
C LEU A 744 -24.44 8.73 -5.72
N GLN A 745 -25.15 8.93 -6.83
CA GLN A 745 -24.89 10.02 -7.76
C GLN A 745 -25.09 11.39 -7.10
N GLN A 746 -26.14 11.55 -6.30
CA GLN A 746 -26.41 12.81 -5.58
C GLN A 746 -25.31 13.11 -4.55
N VAL A 747 -24.93 12.13 -3.73
CA VAL A 747 -23.84 12.24 -2.75
C VAL A 747 -22.53 12.63 -3.44
N ALA A 748 -22.23 12.05 -4.59
CA ALA A 748 -21.05 12.36 -5.38
C ALA A 748 -21.08 13.80 -5.94
N ARG A 749 -22.24 14.29 -6.46
CA ARG A 749 -22.40 15.69 -6.90
C ARG A 749 -22.28 16.68 -5.77
N GLU A 750 -22.86 16.37 -4.61
CA GLU A 750 -22.82 17.21 -3.40
C GLU A 750 -21.45 17.18 -2.70
N ARG A 751 -20.50 16.42 -3.21
CA ARG A 751 -19.15 16.21 -2.62
C ARG A 751 -19.17 15.73 -1.16
N LYS A 752 -20.17 14.96 -0.78
CA LYS A 752 -20.25 14.22 0.48
C LYS A 752 -19.44 12.92 0.39
N ASN A 753 -19.35 12.17 1.50
CA ASN A 753 -18.61 10.92 1.55
C ASN A 753 -19.28 9.84 0.68
N THR A 754 -18.67 9.51 -0.46
CA THR A 754 -19.19 8.51 -1.41
C THR A 754 -19.09 7.10 -0.86
N PHE A 755 -18.10 6.80 -0.01
CA PHE A 755 -17.92 5.46 0.52
C PHE A 755 -19.03 5.06 1.51
N GLU A 756 -19.54 6.01 2.27
CA GLU A 756 -20.70 5.77 3.15
C GLU A 756 -21.93 5.35 2.34
N SER A 757 -22.22 6.04 1.23
CA SER A 757 -23.31 5.68 0.30
C SER A 757 -23.04 4.34 -0.42
N LEU A 758 -21.78 4.04 -0.77
CA LEU A 758 -21.40 2.76 -1.35
C LEU A 758 -21.65 1.57 -0.42
N MET A 759 -21.49 1.75 0.91
CA MET A 759 -21.80 0.70 1.88
C MET A 759 -23.27 0.24 1.83
N ASP A 760 -24.19 1.14 1.50
CA ASP A 760 -25.61 0.80 1.33
C ASP A 760 -25.91 0.33 -0.09
N ALA A 761 -25.36 0.98 -1.11
CA ALA A 761 -25.53 0.56 -2.51
C ALA A 761 -25.02 -0.86 -2.75
N ALA A 762 -23.91 -1.25 -2.14
CA ALA A 762 -23.32 -2.59 -2.27
C ALA A 762 -24.24 -3.74 -1.80
N LYS A 763 -25.27 -3.46 -1.05
CA LYS A 763 -26.25 -4.48 -0.61
C LYS A 763 -27.20 -4.92 -1.72
N ALA A 764 -27.46 -4.03 -2.71
CA ALA A 764 -28.46 -4.24 -3.74
C ALA A 764 -27.97 -3.99 -5.18
N CYS A 765 -26.79 -3.39 -5.35
CA CYS A 765 -26.24 -3.04 -6.64
C CYS A 765 -25.08 -3.96 -7.04
N SER A 766 -24.95 -4.26 -8.33
CA SER A 766 -23.78 -4.92 -8.88
C SER A 766 -22.60 -3.94 -9.03
N LEU A 767 -21.40 -4.48 -9.18
CA LEU A 767 -20.18 -3.71 -9.40
C LEU A 767 -20.31 -2.78 -10.62
N GLY A 768 -20.73 -3.33 -11.77
CA GLY A 768 -20.93 -2.56 -13.00
C GLY A 768 -21.98 -1.47 -12.84
N SER A 769 -23.10 -1.76 -12.14
CA SER A 769 -24.15 -0.75 -11.91
C SER A 769 -23.63 0.45 -11.10
N MET A 770 -22.84 0.22 -10.05
CA MET A 770 -22.22 1.28 -9.24
C MET A 770 -21.16 2.05 -10.02
N SER A 771 -20.32 1.35 -10.80
CA SER A 771 -19.30 1.98 -11.64
C SER A 771 -19.92 2.91 -12.68
N HIS A 772 -20.94 2.44 -13.40
CA HIS A 772 -21.63 3.24 -14.41
C HIS A 772 -22.37 4.44 -13.81
N ALA A 773 -23.01 4.28 -12.65
CA ALA A 773 -23.62 5.42 -11.94
C ALA A 773 -22.60 6.50 -11.57
N LEU A 774 -21.38 6.10 -11.19
CA LEU A 774 -20.29 7.03 -10.90
C LEU A 774 -19.68 7.63 -12.16
N TYR A 775 -19.68 6.94 -13.32
CA TYR A 775 -19.26 7.51 -14.60
C TYR A 775 -20.14 8.69 -15.02
N ASP A 776 -21.45 8.63 -14.77
CA ASP A 776 -22.39 9.72 -15.07
C ASP A 776 -22.08 11.00 -14.29
N VAL A 777 -21.36 10.90 -13.19
CA VAL A 777 -21.00 12.04 -12.32
C VAL A 777 -19.54 12.45 -12.48
N GLY A 778 -18.62 11.49 -12.47
CA GLY A 778 -17.18 11.70 -12.50
C GLY A 778 -16.55 11.56 -13.88
N GLY A 779 -17.33 11.11 -14.87
CA GLY A 779 -16.87 10.76 -16.20
C GLY A 779 -16.20 9.38 -16.28
N GLU A 780 -16.46 8.67 -17.36
CA GLU A 780 -15.73 7.45 -17.69
C GLU A 780 -14.37 7.83 -18.26
N TYR A 781 -13.31 7.37 -17.60
CA TYR A 781 -11.96 7.60 -18.06
C TYR A 781 -11.34 6.27 -18.52
N ARG A 782 -11.00 6.19 -19.80
CA ARG A 782 -10.18 5.11 -20.36
C ARG A 782 -9.08 5.73 -21.19
N ARG A 783 -7.85 5.43 -20.86
CA ARG A 783 -6.74 5.82 -21.71
C ARG A 783 -6.80 5.03 -23.01
N ASN A 784 -6.88 5.73 -24.13
CA ASN A 784 -6.67 5.10 -25.43
C ASN A 784 -5.21 4.64 -25.50
N MET A 785 -5.00 3.34 -25.63
CA MET A 785 -3.68 2.75 -25.86
C MET A 785 -3.28 2.90 -27.33
#